data_0846dd002efaa27b47526a38bfe0a7b3
#
_entry.id   0846dd002efaa27b47526a38bfe0a7b3
#
_cell.length_a   1.000
_cell.length_b   1.000
_cell.length_c   1.000
_cell.angle_alpha   90.00
_cell.angle_beta   90.00
_cell.angle_gamma   90.00
#
_symmetry.space_group_name_H-M   'P 1'
#
loop_
_entity.id
_entity.type
_entity.pdbx_description
1 polymer ?
#
loop_
_entity_poly.entity_id
_entity_poly.type
_entity_poly.pdbx_seq_one_letter_code
_entity_poly.pdbx_strand_id
1 'polypeptide(L)'
;MAKELAKQYDPKGTEDRIYQEWCDKGYFHTQIDRSKKPFTIVMPPPNVTGQLHMGHAMDETWQDILTRYKRMQGYAALWVPGTDHASIATEAKVVAAMREEGLTKEMLGRDGFLERAWAWKNTYGSRIVSQLKKLGCSCDWQRERFTMDEGCSDAVKEVFVRLYDKGLIYRGNRMVNWCPHCNTSISDAEVEYEEKDGSFWHLLYPVKETGEMLELATTRPETMLGDTAVAINGEDPRYTHLHGCHVILPLLNKEIPIVCDEHADMEKGTGVVKITPAHDPNDFEVGKRHDLPIIRVLTYDGHMTGADDKAAADALKASGHASADEPDVLDCGKYAGMTAAEARKAIVADLQEAGYLKEIEPLKHEVGTCYRCHTVIEPMVSKQWFVKMEPLAKPAIESVEKGEIKFVPDRFTKNYLNWMRGSRDWCISRQLWWGHQIPAWYCADCGAATVAKSAPAACPHCGSTNLTQDPDTLDTWFSSALWPFSTLGWPNENAEDYNYFYPTNTLVTGYDIIGFWVSRMIFSGLAYTGKAPFDTVLIHGIVRDSQGRKMSKSLGNGIDPLKVIDEYGADALRMMLMVGSTAGNDMRYSDEKVTASRNFANKLWNASRFVQMNLPEDFEPGMPAEELLDMSDKWVLSELARTAAEVTANLDKYELGLAAEKVENFIWDIYCDWYIEICKSRLNGEDAQQADTARKVLVWVLDKALKLLHPFMPFITEEIYQALPGSAETIMTQEWPDAGKMTAWPQECADFEVLMDYIKAVRTIRNDMNVHPAKKTSMTIETANPAAFQKGGAYLARFAFATDVALTEKYTGTTDGVVTVVTPAARGFIPMMELIDREKELKRLHKELEKAEKEANMFRNQLNNPKFVERAPEKLVNETRTKLAASEDKITNINQSIQALG
;
A
#
# COMPACT_ATOMS: atom_id res chain seq x y z
N MET A 1 43.93 -8.49 0.53
CA MET A 1 43.42 -9.30 1.66
C MET A 1 41.93 -9.05 1.74
N ALA A 2 41.11 -10.10 1.85
CA ALA A 2 39.66 -9.95 2.06
C ALA A 2 39.40 -9.18 3.37
N LYS A 3 38.40 -8.32 3.41
CA LYS A 3 38.03 -7.53 4.59
C LYS A 3 37.49 -8.47 5.66
N GLU A 4 38.03 -8.43 6.87
CA GLU A 4 37.54 -9.25 7.99
C GLU A 4 36.21 -8.69 8.50
N LEU A 5 35.20 -9.58 8.61
CA LEU A 5 33.89 -9.21 9.13
C LEU A 5 33.95 -8.99 10.65
N ALA A 6 33.40 -7.90 11.15
CA ALA A 6 33.32 -7.59 12.57
C ALA A 6 32.58 -8.67 13.37
N LYS A 7 32.83 -8.76 14.68
CA LYS A 7 32.20 -9.77 15.55
C LYS A 7 30.67 -9.70 15.57
N GLN A 8 30.11 -8.51 15.40
CA GLN A 8 28.66 -8.27 15.34
C GLN A 8 28.36 -7.38 14.15
N TYR A 9 27.22 -7.58 13.54
CA TYR A 9 26.69 -6.69 12.51
C TYR A 9 26.21 -5.40 13.16
N ASP A 10 26.69 -4.26 12.65
CA ASP A 10 26.25 -2.92 13.04
C ASP A 10 25.59 -2.24 11.84
N PRO A 11 24.24 -2.25 11.75
CA PRO A 11 23.54 -1.60 10.66
C PRO A 11 23.86 -0.11 10.56
N LYS A 12 23.90 0.62 11.69
CA LYS A 12 24.10 2.10 11.70
C LYS A 12 25.42 2.52 11.07
N GLY A 13 26.50 1.83 11.42
CA GLY A 13 27.82 2.13 10.87
C GLY A 13 28.00 1.65 9.41
N THR A 14 27.23 0.66 9.01
CA THR A 14 27.35 0.01 7.70
C THR A 14 26.47 0.65 6.64
N GLU A 15 25.19 0.87 6.93
CA GLU A 15 24.19 1.31 5.95
C GLU A 15 24.50 2.68 5.37
N ASP A 16 24.81 3.67 6.21
CA ASP A 16 25.12 5.02 5.75
C ASP A 16 26.38 5.07 4.89
N ARG A 17 27.42 4.32 5.29
CA ARG A 17 28.69 4.23 4.56
C ARG A 17 28.50 3.61 3.19
N ILE A 18 27.82 2.47 3.11
CA ILE A 18 27.56 1.76 1.86
C ILE A 18 26.70 2.61 0.94
N TYR A 19 25.64 3.25 1.47
CA TYR A 19 24.77 4.07 0.65
C TYR A 19 25.51 5.26 0.03
N GLN A 20 26.36 5.92 0.83
CA GLN A 20 27.20 7.02 0.33
C GLN A 20 28.17 6.53 -0.75
N GLU A 21 28.80 5.38 -0.54
CA GLU A 21 29.69 4.77 -1.54
C GLU A 21 28.96 4.48 -2.86
N TRP A 22 27.76 3.93 -2.81
CA TRP A 22 26.94 3.70 -4.01
C TRP A 22 26.61 5.00 -4.76
N CYS A 23 26.28 6.05 -4.02
CA CYS A 23 26.01 7.38 -4.61
C CYS A 23 27.27 7.98 -5.25
N ASP A 24 28.39 7.95 -4.54
CA ASP A 24 29.66 8.53 -5.01
C ASP A 24 30.20 7.84 -6.27
N LYS A 25 30.00 6.53 -6.36
CA LYS A 25 30.38 5.73 -7.53
C LYS A 25 29.34 5.73 -8.65
N GLY A 26 28.17 6.34 -8.42
CA GLY A 26 27.12 6.48 -9.41
C GLY A 26 26.44 5.18 -9.81
N TYR A 27 26.42 4.16 -8.95
CA TYR A 27 25.82 2.86 -9.28
C TYR A 27 24.31 2.90 -9.54
N PHE A 28 23.62 3.95 -9.10
CA PHE A 28 22.18 4.14 -9.35
C PHE A 28 21.92 4.85 -10.67
N HIS A 29 22.93 5.51 -11.25
CA HIS A 29 22.74 6.25 -12.50
C HIS A 29 22.66 5.30 -13.68
N THR A 30 21.52 5.31 -14.37
CA THR A 30 21.26 4.46 -15.52
C THR A 30 21.59 5.19 -16.81
N GLN A 31 22.60 4.73 -17.53
CA GLN A 31 22.96 5.26 -18.83
C GLN A 31 22.08 4.64 -19.94
N ILE A 32 21.83 5.43 -20.98
CA ILE A 32 21.20 4.95 -22.20
C ILE A 32 22.18 4.00 -22.91
N ASP A 33 21.81 2.74 -22.95
CA ASP A 33 22.56 1.68 -23.63
C ASP A 33 21.61 0.89 -24.52
N ARG A 34 21.66 1.16 -25.82
CA ARG A 34 20.76 0.55 -26.80
C ARG A 34 21.00 -0.95 -27.03
N SER A 35 22.09 -1.51 -26.48
CA SER A 35 22.31 -2.96 -26.44
C SER A 35 21.50 -3.66 -25.36
N LYS A 36 21.01 -2.91 -24.37
CA LYS A 36 20.21 -3.40 -23.24
C LYS A 36 18.73 -3.07 -23.43
N LYS A 37 17.87 -3.91 -22.85
CA LYS A 37 16.45 -3.58 -22.73
C LYS A 37 16.26 -2.58 -21.60
N PRO A 38 15.48 -1.51 -21.77
CA PRO A 38 15.10 -0.64 -20.65
C PRO A 38 14.12 -1.35 -19.72
N PHE A 39 14.23 -1.04 -18.44
CA PHE A 39 13.20 -1.32 -17.44
C PHE A 39 13.05 -0.07 -16.59
N THR A 40 11.88 0.54 -16.65
CA THR A 40 11.65 1.85 -16.04
C THR A 40 10.50 1.81 -15.06
N ILE A 41 10.76 2.31 -13.86
CA ILE A 41 9.75 2.64 -12.85
C ILE A 41 9.81 4.14 -12.60
N VAL A 42 8.66 4.80 -12.55
CA VAL A 42 8.53 6.15 -12.00
C VAL A 42 7.93 6.05 -10.60
N MET A 43 8.62 6.62 -9.62
CA MET A 43 8.19 6.62 -8.23
C MET A 43 6.86 7.37 -8.11
N PRO A 44 5.84 6.85 -7.38
CA PRO A 44 4.74 7.68 -6.93
C PRO A 44 5.30 8.86 -6.12
N PRO A 45 5.23 10.10 -6.64
CA PRO A 45 5.97 11.19 -6.03
C PRO A 45 5.35 11.55 -4.67
N PRO A 46 6.09 11.38 -3.54
CA PRO A 46 5.54 11.74 -2.24
C PRO A 46 5.21 13.22 -2.14
N ASN A 47 4.08 13.52 -1.50
CA ASN A 47 3.60 14.87 -1.26
C ASN A 47 4.53 15.62 -0.30
N VAL A 48 4.93 16.85 -0.62
CA VAL A 48 5.79 17.70 0.24
C VAL A 48 5.05 18.26 1.47
N THR A 49 4.14 17.48 2.04
CA THR A 49 3.31 17.84 3.19
C THR A 49 3.88 17.44 4.55
N GLY A 50 4.96 16.67 4.54
CA GLY A 50 5.59 16.17 5.76
C GLY A 50 6.58 15.04 5.50
N GLN A 51 6.80 14.22 6.51
CA GLN A 51 7.69 13.05 6.42
C GLN A 51 6.96 11.81 5.88
N LEU A 52 7.75 10.87 5.35
CA LEU A 52 7.26 9.57 4.90
C LEU A 52 6.69 8.76 6.08
N HIS A 53 5.76 7.88 5.78
CA HIS A 53 5.17 6.92 6.72
C HIS A 53 5.39 5.48 6.22
N MET A 54 4.95 4.50 7.01
CA MET A 54 5.19 3.08 6.74
C MET A 54 4.61 2.61 5.38
N GLY A 55 3.51 3.23 4.92
CA GLY A 55 2.96 2.94 3.58
C GLY A 55 3.93 3.29 2.45
N HIS A 56 4.63 4.44 2.54
CA HIS A 56 5.68 4.79 1.59
C HIS A 56 6.87 3.82 1.68
N ALA A 57 7.28 3.43 2.90
CA ALA A 57 8.37 2.47 3.05
C ALA A 57 8.05 1.12 2.36
N MET A 58 6.80 0.68 2.39
CA MET A 58 6.36 -0.51 1.67
C MET A 58 6.40 -0.31 0.15
N ASP A 59 5.80 0.77 -0.34
CA ASP A 59 5.73 1.11 -1.77
C ASP A 59 7.12 1.20 -2.38
N GLU A 60 8.00 1.96 -1.75
CA GLU A 60 9.38 2.18 -2.22
C GLU A 60 10.24 0.90 -2.12
N THR A 61 10.01 0.06 -1.12
CA THR A 61 10.71 -1.23 -1.02
C THR A 61 10.33 -2.16 -2.17
N TRP A 62 9.08 -2.20 -2.58
CA TRP A 62 8.64 -3.01 -3.71
C TRP A 62 9.28 -2.57 -5.02
N GLN A 63 9.33 -1.26 -5.25
CA GLN A 63 9.97 -0.68 -6.44
C GLN A 63 11.46 -0.95 -6.48
N ASP A 64 12.15 -0.80 -5.34
CA ASP A 64 13.59 -1.03 -5.23
C ASP A 64 13.96 -2.48 -5.49
N ILE A 65 13.18 -3.44 -4.97
CA ILE A 65 13.39 -4.87 -5.23
C ILE A 65 13.33 -5.16 -6.73
N LEU A 66 12.31 -4.69 -7.42
CA LEU A 66 12.15 -4.89 -8.86
C LEU A 66 13.29 -4.22 -9.65
N THR A 67 13.68 -3.01 -9.26
CA THR A 67 14.76 -2.28 -9.91
C THR A 67 16.11 -2.97 -9.75
N ARG A 68 16.45 -3.43 -8.53
CA ARG A 68 17.70 -4.18 -8.26
C ARG A 68 17.71 -5.51 -9.00
N TYR A 69 16.59 -6.24 -8.94
CA TYR A 69 16.44 -7.50 -9.67
C TYR A 69 16.68 -7.31 -11.19
N LYS A 70 16.01 -6.35 -11.81
CA LYS A 70 16.17 -6.09 -13.25
C LYS A 70 17.57 -5.58 -13.60
N ARG A 71 18.20 -4.78 -12.73
CA ARG A 71 19.58 -4.35 -12.90
C ARG A 71 20.54 -5.55 -12.93
N MET A 72 20.38 -6.49 -12.01
CA MET A 72 21.18 -7.72 -11.96
C MET A 72 20.88 -8.67 -13.13
N GLN A 73 19.69 -8.57 -13.74
CA GLN A 73 19.36 -9.28 -14.99
C GLN A 73 19.97 -8.62 -16.26
N GLY A 74 20.70 -7.51 -16.10
CA GLY A 74 21.37 -6.83 -17.19
C GLY A 74 20.49 -5.81 -17.95
N TYR A 75 19.32 -5.46 -17.44
CA TYR A 75 18.51 -4.39 -18.01
C TYR A 75 19.15 -3.01 -17.74
N ALA A 76 18.85 -2.04 -18.60
CA ALA A 76 19.01 -0.63 -18.27
C ALA A 76 17.87 -0.23 -17.32
N ALA A 77 18.06 -0.50 -16.03
CA ALA A 77 17.02 -0.37 -15.01
C ALA A 77 17.03 1.06 -14.45
N LEU A 78 16.06 1.87 -14.84
CA LEU A 78 15.87 3.24 -14.38
C LEU A 78 14.72 3.31 -13.37
N TRP A 79 15.01 3.85 -12.19
CA TRP A 79 14.01 4.24 -11.20
C TRP A 79 14.07 5.76 -10.99
N VAL A 80 13.05 6.47 -11.50
CA VAL A 80 12.96 7.92 -11.46
C VAL A 80 12.36 8.37 -10.13
N PRO A 81 13.12 9.05 -9.25
CA PRO A 81 12.58 9.62 -8.02
C PRO A 81 11.97 10.99 -8.25
N GLY A 82 11.11 11.40 -7.34
CA GLY A 82 10.61 12.77 -7.33
C GLY A 82 9.65 13.05 -6.20
N THR A 83 9.12 14.28 -6.17
CA THR A 83 8.16 14.75 -5.18
C THR A 83 7.01 15.51 -5.83
N ASP A 84 5.83 15.47 -5.19
CA ASP A 84 4.63 16.18 -5.66
C ASP A 84 4.39 17.44 -4.82
N HIS A 85 4.04 18.53 -5.51
CA HIS A 85 3.69 19.81 -4.88
C HIS A 85 2.39 19.73 -4.07
N ALA A 86 1.48 18.79 -4.38
CA ALA A 86 0.27 18.47 -3.63
C ALA A 86 -0.59 19.69 -3.25
N SER A 87 -0.96 20.48 -4.23
CA SER A 87 -1.58 21.81 -4.14
C SER A 87 -2.37 22.12 -2.85
N ILE A 88 -3.58 21.58 -2.67
CA ILE A 88 -4.43 21.82 -1.48
C ILE A 88 -3.71 21.42 -0.19
N ALA A 89 -3.07 20.25 -0.20
CA ALA A 89 -2.47 19.67 0.97
C ALA A 89 -1.28 20.49 1.51
N THR A 90 -0.43 20.95 0.60
CA THR A 90 0.74 21.78 0.94
C THR A 90 0.30 23.18 1.31
N GLU A 91 -0.62 23.80 0.55
CA GLU A 91 -1.14 25.12 0.88
C GLU A 91 -1.74 25.16 2.28
N ALA A 92 -2.57 24.17 2.65
CA ALA A 92 -3.15 24.06 3.98
C ALA A 92 -2.08 23.98 5.09
N LYS A 93 -0.96 23.27 4.85
CA LYS A 93 0.16 23.20 5.80
C LYS A 93 0.90 24.52 5.96
N VAL A 94 1.17 25.20 4.85
CA VAL A 94 1.82 26.52 4.86
C VAL A 94 0.94 27.53 5.56
N VAL A 95 -0.38 27.55 5.27
CA VAL A 95 -1.35 28.43 5.94
C VAL A 95 -1.43 28.15 7.43
N ALA A 96 -1.42 26.88 7.84
CA ALA A 96 -1.43 26.52 9.27
C ALA A 96 -0.18 27.03 9.98
N ALA A 97 1.00 26.87 9.38
CA ALA A 97 2.25 27.39 9.94
C ALA A 97 2.25 28.94 10.01
N MET A 98 1.69 29.62 9.00
CA MET A 98 1.54 31.07 9.00
C MET A 98 0.61 31.56 10.12
N ARG A 99 -0.49 30.83 10.40
CA ARG A 99 -1.40 31.16 11.51
C ARG A 99 -0.73 31.12 12.87
N GLU A 100 0.16 30.16 13.09
CA GLU A 100 0.97 30.07 14.31
C GLU A 100 1.88 31.32 14.49
N GLU A 101 2.29 31.94 13.36
CA GLU A 101 3.06 33.21 13.35
C GLU A 101 2.18 34.47 13.36
N GLY A 102 0.82 34.30 13.34
CA GLY A 102 -0.13 35.42 13.27
C GLY A 102 -0.23 36.07 11.89
N LEU A 103 0.14 35.37 10.82
CA LEU A 103 0.13 35.86 9.43
C LEU A 103 -1.03 35.24 8.65
N THR A 104 -1.57 36.01 7.67
CA THR A 104 -2.54 35.53 6.70
C THR A 104 -2.01 35.66 5.27
N LYS A 105 -2.68 34.99 4.32
CA LYS A 105 -2.34 35.08 2.88
C LYS A 105 -2.46 36.53 2.39
N GLU A 106 -3.50 37.22 2.80
CA GLU A 106 -3.82 38.59 2.40
C GLU A 106 -2.75 39.57 2.85
N MET A 107 -2.17 39.36 4.04
CA MET A 107 -1.08 40.20 4.56
C MET A 107 0.19 40.08 3.71
N LEU A 108 0.48 38.89 3.18
CA LEU A 108 1.69 38.63 2.40
C LEU A 108 1.52 38.90 0.92
N GLY A 109 0.29 38.82 0.42
CA GLY A 109 0.02 38.78 -1.01
C GLY A 109 0.49 37.46 -1.64
N ARG A 110 0.17 37.27 -2.94
CA ARG A 110 0.51 36.02 -3.66
C ARG A 110 2.01 35.70 -3.67
N ASP A 111 2.83 36.70 -4.00
CA ASP A 111 4.28 36.51 -4.12
C ASP A 111 4.92 36.13 -2.80
N GLY A 112 4.62 36.83 -1.72
CA GLY A 112 5.13 36.51 -0.37
C GLY A 112 4.65 35.15 0.14
N PHE A 113 3.43 34.76 -0.21
CA PHE A 113 2.95 33.41 0.10
C PHE A 113 3.70 32.33 -0.70
N LEU A 114 3.94 32.55 -2.00
CA LEU A 114 4.68 31.61 -2.84
C LEU A 114 6.11 31.44 -2.39
N GLU A 115 6.80 32.50 -1.96
CA GLU A 115 8.15 32.40 -1.36
C GLU A 115 8.16 31.44 -0.18
N ARG A 116 7.17 31.52 0.72
CA ARG A 116 7.04 30.61 1.85
C ARG A 116 6.72 29.18 1.43
N ALA A 117 5.88 28.99 0.43
CA ALA A 117 5.54 27.67 -0.07
C ALA A 117 6.77 26.99 -0.73
N TRP A 118 7.60 27.73 -1.45
CA TRP A 118 8.86 27.24 -1.99
C TRP A 118 9.88 26.90 -0.90
N ALA A 119 9.99 27.72 0.15
CA ALA A 119 10.83 27.41 1.32
C ALA A 119 10.36 26.13 2.03
N TRP A 120 9.05 25.96 2.18
CA TRP A 120 8.44 24.75 2.71
C TRP A 120 8.80 23.53 1.87
N LYS A 121 8.62 23.60 0.54
CA LYS A 121 8.99 22.54 -0.41
C LYS A 121 10.46 22.15 -0.26
N ASN A 122 11.36 23.12 -0.18
CA ASN A 122 12.79 22.84 -0.07
C ASN A 122 13.13 22.11 1.23
N THR A 123 12.50 22.47 2.34
CA THR A 123 12.71 21.82 3.64
C THR A 123 12.19 20.39 3.64
N TYR A 124 10.94 20.19 3.26
CA TYR A 124 10.31 18.86 3.34
C TYR A 124 10.70 17.95 2.18
N GLY A 125 10.93 18.47 0.99
CA GLY A 125 11.46 17.71 -0.15
C GLY A 125 12.83 17.10 0.17
N SER A 126 13.76 17.89 0.70
CA SER A 126 15.08 17.39 1.13
C SER A 126 14.98 16.33 2.22
N ARG A 127 14.02 16.48 3.14
CA ARG A 127 13.77 15.49 4.21
C ARG A 127 13.26 14.16 3.63
N ILE A 128 12.32 14.21 2.68
CA ILE A 128 11.79 13.02 1.99
C ILE A 128 12.93 12.29 1.28
N VAL A 129 13.76 12.99 0.50
CA VAL A 129 14.93 12.40 -0.17
C VAL A 129 15.87 11.73 0.83
N SER A 130 16.15 12.38 1.97
CA SER A 130 16.98 11.79 3.03
C SER A 130 16.36 10.52 3.60
N GLN A 131 15.03 10.47 3.78
CA GLN A 131 14.33 9.28 4.26
C GLN A 131 14.38 8.12 3.25
N LEU A 132 14.23 8.40 1.97
CA LEU A 132 14.37 7.42 0.89
C LEU A 132 15.79 6.83 0.85
N LYS A 133 16.80 7.67 1.00
CA LYS A 133 18.20 7.25 1.08
C LYS A 133 18.45 6.34 2.28
N LYS A 134 17.90 6.67 3.43
CA LYS A 134 17.98 5.83 4.64
C LYS A 134 17.29 4.47 4.48
N LEU A 135 16.22 4.40 3.71
CA LEU A 135 15.53 3.13 3.38
C LEU A 135 16.36 2.28 2.40
N GLY A 136 17.38 2.85 1.75
CA GLY A 136 18.22 2.15 0.78
C GLY A 136 17.70 2.18 -0.65
N CYS A 137 16.83 3.13 -1.00
CA CYS A 137 16.26 3.24 -2.35
C CYS A 137 17.33 3.50 -3.40
N SER A 138 17.43 2.65 -4.42
CA SER A 138 18.44 2.74 -5.50
C SER A 138 17.98 3.59 -6.68
N CYS A 139 17.40 4.77 -6.35
CA CYS A 139 16.89 5.71 -7.33
C CYS A 139 18.03 6.41 -8.11
N ASP A 140 17.77 6.77 -9.34
CA ASP A 140 18.65 7.65 -10.11
C ASP A 140 18.50 9.11 -9.66
N TRP A 141 19.26 9.50 -8.63
CA TRP A 141 19.21 10.83 -8.04
C TRP A 141 19.63 11.96 -8.99
N GLN A 142 20.32 11.65 -10.09
CA GLN A 142 20.64 12.64 -11.13
C GLN A 142 19.41 13.00 -11.96
N ARG A 143 18.37 12.16 -11.92
CA ARG A 143 17.07 12.35 -12.57
C ARG A 143 15.95 12.65 -11.58
N GLU A 144 16.29 13.18 -10.39
CA GLU A 144 15.28 13.62 -9.41
C GLU A 144 14.41 14.73 -10.03
N ARG A 145 13.08 14.59 -9.88
CA ARG A 145 12.09 15.50 -10.44
C ARG A 145 11.16 16.06 -9.37
N PHE A 146 10.57 17.18 -9.71
CA PHE A 146 9.50 17.80 -8.92
C PHE A 146 8.36 18.20 -9.86
N THR A 147 7.11 17.91 -9.46
CA THR A 147 5.95 18.16 -10.35
C THR A 147 5.80 19.59 -10.82
N MET A 148 6.43 20.57 -10.15
CA MET A 148 6.48 21.99 -10.57
C MET A 148 7.87 22.42 -11.05
N ASP A 149 8.79 21.51 -11.39
CA ASP A 149 10.03 21.91 -12.08
C ASP A 149 9.74 22.45 -13.47
N GLU A 150 10.72 23.07 -14.09
CA GLU A 150 10.57 23.76 -15.38
C GLU A 150 10.03 22.80 -16.47
N GLY A 151 10.61 21.59 -16.58
CA GLY A 151 10.20 20.63 -17.61
C GLY A 151 8.81 20.07 -17.39
N CYS A 152 8.46 19.71 -16.14
CA CYS A 152 7.11 19.26 -15.79
C CYS A 152 6.08 20.38 -15.96
N SER A 153 6.45 21.63 -15.64
CA SER A 153 5.57 22.80 -15.83
C SER A 153 5.33 23.10 -17.31
N ASP A 154 6.35 22.93 -18.18
CA ASP A 154 6.16 23.06 -19.62
C ASP A 154 5.22 22.00 -20.19
N ALA A 155 5.36 20.75 -19.73
CA ALA A 155 4.45 19.66 -20.08
C ALA A 155 2.99 19.96 -19.69
N VAL A 156 2.77 20.50 -18.49
CA VAL A 156 1.44 20.89 -18.01
C VAL A 156 0.82 21.96 -18.92
N LYS A 157 1.57 23.01 -19.25
CA LYS A 157 1.09 24.07 -20.14
C LYS A 157 0.80 23.53 -21.54
N GLU A 158 1.66 22.68 -22.07
CA GLU A 158 1.49 22.04 -23.38
C GLU A 158 0.19 21.23 -23.44
N VAL A 159 -0.06 20.41 -22.41
CA VAL A 159 -1.28 19.60 -22.34
C VAL A 159 -2.53 20.46 -22.24
N PHE A 160 -2.51 21.49 -21.39
CA PHE A 160 -3.66 22.38 -21.23
C PHE A 160 -4.02 23.05 -22.56
N VAL A 161 -3.03 23.60 -23.26
CA VAL A 161 -3.24 24.27 -24.57
C VAL A 161 -3.76 23.26 -25.60
N ARG A 162 -3.10 22.09 -25.75
CA ARG A 162 -3.54 21.06 -26.73
C ARG A 162 -4.97 20.57 -26.48
N LEU A 163 -5.37 20.39 -25.22
CA LEU A 163 -6.73 19.96 -24.89
C LEU A 163 -7.76 21.06 -25.17
N TYR A 164 -7.40 22.30 -24.88
CA TYR A 164 -8.25 23.46 -25.17
C TYR A 164 -8.47 23.59 -26.69
N ASP A 165 -7.43 23.53 -27.49
CA ASP A 165 -7.48 23.59 -28.95
C ASP A 165 -8.31 22.46 -29.56
N LYS A 166 -8.33 21.29 -28.92
CA LYS A 166 -9.19 20.15 -29.30
C LYS A 166 -10.62 20.28 -28.78
N GLY A 167 -10.96 21.35 -28.05
CA GLY A 167 -12.30 21.55 -27.43
C GLY A 167 -12.61 20.55 -26.30
N LEU A 168 -11.57 19.92 -25.74
CA LEU A 168 -11.68 18.97 -24.62
C LEU A 168 -11.55 19.65 -23.25
N ILE A 169 -10.94 20.84 -23.18
CA ILE A 169 -11.01 21.73 -22.02
C ILE A 169 -12.00 22.85 -22.32
N TYR A 170 -12.88 23.14 -21.38
CA TYR A 170 -13.83 24.23 -21.44
C TYR A 170 -14.00 24.90 -20.08
N ARG A 171 -14.48 26.15 -20.06
CA ARG A 171 -14.86 26.88 -18.86
C ARG A 171 -16.39 27.05 -18.84
N GLY A 172 -17.04 26.75 -17.75
CA GLY A 172 -18.50 26.84 -17.65
C GLY A 172 -19.02 26.71 -16.23
N ASN A 173 -20.28 27.10 -16.05
CA ASN A 173 -21.01 26.93 -14.81
C ASN A 173 -21.49 25.47 -14.71
N ARG A 174 -20.99 24.74 -13.71
CA ARG A 174 -21.39 23.36 -13.43
C ARG A 174 -21.51 23.15 -11.93
N MET A 175 -22.24 22.12 -11.57
CA MET A 175 -22.27 21.64 -10.18
C MET A 175 -20.90 21.11 -9.80
N VAL A 176 -20.34 21.62 -8.71
CA VAL A 176 -19.06 21.17 -8.13
C VAL A 176 -19.22 20.92 -6.64
N ASN A 177 -18.38 20.05 -6.10
CA ASN A 177 -18.21 19.92 -4.67
C ASN A 177 -17.34 21.08 -4.19
N TRP A 178 -17.87 21.90 -3.30
CA TRP A 178 -17.16 23.06 -2.76
C TRP A 178 -16.83 22.86 -1.29
N CYS A 179 -15.58 23.10 -0.90
CA CYS A 179 -15.21 23.13 0.51
C CYS A 179 -15.20 24.57 1.01
N PRO A 180 -16.15 24.98 1.88
CA PRO A 180 -16.22 26.37 2.37
C PRO A 180 -15.07 26.76 3.28
N HIS A 181 -14.44 25.79 3.98
CA HIS A 181 -13.26 26.02 4.81
C HIS A 181 -11.98 26.21 4.00
N CYS A 182 -11.74 25.34 3.00
CA CYS A 182 -10.58 25.47 2.11
C CYS A 182 -10.80 26.53 1.04
N ASN A 183 -12.04 27.00 0.87
CA ASN A 183 -12.48 27.97 -0.12
C ASN A 183 -12.07 27.60 -1.55
N THR A 184 -12.30 26.35 -1.93
CA THR A 184 -11.95 25.80 -3.24
C THR A 184 -12.87 24.66 -3.63
N SER A 185 -13.00 24.43 -4.94
CA SER A 185 -13.61 23.22 -5.49
C SER A 185 -12.74 22.01 -5.19
N ILE A 186 -13.39 20.86 -4.98
CA ILE A 186 -12.75 19.54 -4.87
C ILE A 186 -13.42 18.58 -5.85
N SER A 187 -12.66 17.59 -6.32
CA SER A 187 -13.20 16.56 -7.22
C SER A 187 -14.05 15.53 -6.45
N ASP A 188 -14.92 14.80 -7.16
CA ASP A 188 -15.75 13.73 -6.55
C ASP A 188 -14.90 12.70 -5.79
N ALA A 189 -13.71 12.42 -6.28
CA ALA A 189 -12.77 11.51 -5.65
C ALA A 189 -12.22 12.03 -4.31
N GLU A 190 -12.21 13.33 -4.09
CA GLU A 190 -11.70 13.99 -2.88
C GLU A 190 -12.78 14.18 -1.79
N VAL A 191 -14.00 13.66 -2.03
CA VAL A 191 -15.09 13.66 -1.05
C VAL A 191 -15.06 12.35 -0.27
N GLU A 192 -14.96 12.47 1.05
CA GLU A 192 -15.11 11.34 1.98
C GLU A 192 -16.54 11.37 2.56
N TYR A 193 -17.15 10.20 2.69
CA TYR A 193 -18.49 10.10 3.25
C TYR A 193 -18.44 9.64 4.70
N GLU A 194 -19.07 10.40 5.58
CA GLU A 194 -19.17 10.11 7.00
C GLU A 194 -20.64 9.94 7.40
N GLU A 195 -20.97 8.89 8.17
CA GLU A 195 -22.29 8.75 8.75
C GLU A 195 -22.48 9.81 9.84
N LYS A 196 -23.53 10.65 9.68
CA LYS A 196 -23.89 11.70 10.65
C LYS A 196 -25.36 11.61 11.03
N ASP A 197 -25.64 12.00 12.25
CA ASP A 197 -27.01 12.21 12.69
C ASP A 197 -27.57 13.45 12.02
N GLY A 198 -28.72 13.31 11.36
CA GLY A 198 -29.45 14.34 10.70
C GLY A 198 -30.96 14.19 10.89
N SER A 199 -31.72 14.81 10.05
CA SER A 199 -33.18 14.67 10.04
C SER A 199 -33.72 14.82 8.63
N PHE A 200 -34.90 14.25 8.38
CA PHE A 200 -35.79 14.71 7.34
C PHE A 200 -36.74 15.73 7.94
N TRP A 201 -36.82 16.88 7.30
CA TRP A 201 -37.80 17.91 7.60
C TRP A 201 -38.93 17.79 6.59
N HIS A 202 -40.14 17.45 7.07
CA HIS A 202 -41.35 17.37 6.28
C HIS A 202 -41.98 18.74 6.17
N LEU A 203 -41.93 19.30 4.97
CA LEU A 203 -42.41 20.65 4.69
C LEU A 203 -43.72 20.60 3.89
N LEU A 204 -44.57 21.62 4.09
CA LEU A 204 -45.83 21.79 3.40
C LEU A 204 -45.78 22.99 2.45
N TYR A 205 -45.87 22.73 1.16
CA TYR A 205 -45.95 23.81 0.15
C TYR A 205 -47.38 23.97 -0.34
N PRO A 206 -48.02 25.15 -0.18
CA PRO A 206 -49.36 25.40 -0.69
C PRO A 206 -49.43 25.34 -2.20
N VAL A 207 -50.30 24.54 -2.76
CA VAL A 207 -50.60 24.51 -4.20
C VAL A 207 -51.53 25.69 -4.52
N LYS A 208 -51.10 26.55 -5.43
CA LYS A 208 -51.76 27.78 -5.77
C LYS A 208 -53.18 27.57 -6.32
N GLU A 209 -53.34 26.62 -7.23
CA GLU A 209 -54.54 26.34 -7.98
C GLU A 209 -55.59 25.60 -7.18
N THR A 210 -55.19 24.70 -6.29
CA THR A 210 -56.09 23.83 -5.53
C THR A 210 -56.23 24.21 -4.07
N GLY A 211 -55.26 24.95 -3.54
CA GLY A 211 -55.17 25.29 -2.11
C GLY A 211 -54.78 24.14 -1.19
N GLU A 212 -54.50 22.97 -1.76
CA GLU A 212 -54.00 21.83 -0.96
C GLU A 212 -52.56 22.04 -0.54
N MET A 213 -52.13 21.37 0.55
CA MET A 213 -50.74 21.36 1.03
C MET A 213 -49.99 20.17 0.46
N LEU A 214 -49.03 20.44 -0.39
CA LEU A 214 -48.17 19.42 -0.96
C LEU A 214 -47.01 19.15 -0.01
N GLU A 215 -46.90 17.89 0.47
CA GLU A 215 -45.86 17.48 1.42
C GLU A 215 -44.60 17.03 0.69
N LEU A 216 -43.48 17.55 1.12
CA LEU A 216 -42.13 17.07 0.68
C LEU A 216 -41.20 16.97 1.88
N ALA A 217 -40.14 16.13 1.76
CA ALA A 217 -39.15 15.94 2.80
C ALA A 217 -37.76 16.32 2.29
N THR A 218 -36.97 16.99 3.13
CA THR A 218 -35.61 17.42 2.79
C THR A 218 -34.65 17.24 3.94
N THR A 219 -33.38 16.95 3.65
CA THR A 219 -32.29 16.97 4.63
C THR A 219 -31.61 18.34 4.72
N ARG A 220 -31.95 19.28 3.83
CA ARG A 220 -31.32 20.61 3.69
C ARG A 220 -32.33 21.72 3.57
N PRO A 221 -33.12 22.02 4.62
CA PRO A 221 -34.12 23.08 4.59
C PRO A 221 -33.51 24.47 4.33
N GLU A 222 -32.25 24.72 4.63
CA GLU A 222 -31.55 26.00 4.37
C GLU A 222 -31.50 26.36 2.89
N THR A 223 -31.46 25.36 2.01
CA THR A 223 -31.38 25.61 0.55
C THR A 223 -32.74 25.88 -0.11
N MET A 224 -33.88 25.71 0.64
CA MET A 224 -35.21 25.85 0.09
C MET A 224 -35.48 27.24 -0.49
N LEU A 225 -34.80 28.27 0.03
CA LEU A 225 -34.95 29.64 -0.49
C LEU A 225 -34.53 29.75 -1.98
N GLY A 226 -33.72 28.84 -2.46
CA GLY A 226 -33.30 28.71 -3.85
C GLY A 226 -34.11 27.71 -4.69
N ASP A 227 -35.23 27.21 -4.16
CA ASP A 227 -36.09 26.30 -4.92
C ASP A 227 -36.71 27.01 -6.15
N THR A 228 -36.67 26.32 -7.28
CA THR A 228 -37.17 26.83 -8.56
C THR A 228 -38.28 25.95 -9.15
N ALA A 229 -38.52 24.79 -8.59
CA ALA A 229 -39.65 23.92 -8.90
C ALA A 229 -39.89 22.92 -7.75
N VAL A 230 -40.98 22.19 -7.84
CA VAL A 230 -41.24 20.95 -7.14
C VAL A 230 -41.44 19.85 -8.18
N ALA A 231 -40.77 18.71 -8.03
CA ALA A 231 -40.92 17.58 -8.94
C ALA A 231 -41.87 16.54 -8.36
N ILE A 232 -42.72 15.99 -9.22
CA ILE A 232 -43.58 14.82 -9.00
C ILE A 232 -43.33 13.83 -10.14
N ASN A 233 -43.61 12.55 -9.93
CA ASN A 233 -43.64 11.61 -11.02
C ASN A 233 -44.91 11.74 -11.84
N GLY A 234 -44.78 11.88 -13.17
CA GLY A 234 -45.95 12.08 -14.04
C GLY A 234 -46.92 10.89 -14.07
N GLU A 235 -46.47 9.70 -13.64
CA GLU A 235 -47.30 8.48 -13.57
C GLU A 235 -47.86 8.24 -12.15
N ASP A 236 -47.51 9.06 -11.16
CA ASP A 236 -47.97 8.92 -9.78
C ASP A 236 -49.48 9.29 -9.65
N PRO A 237 -50.36 8.29 -9.38
CA PRO A 237 -51.80 8.55 -9.29
C PRO A 237 -52.20 9.52 -8.17
N ARG A 238 -51.33 9.71 -7.18
CA ARG A 238 -51.56 10.66 -6.07
C ARG A 238 -51.55 12.09 -6.53
N TYR A 239 -50.78 12.41 -7.57
CA TYR A 239 -50.47 13.78 -7.97
C TYR A 239 -50.80 14.11 -9.43
N THR A 240 -51.48 13.24 -10.17
CA THR A 240 -51.85 13.50 -11.58
C THR A 240 -52.71 14.75 -11.77
N HIS A 241 -53.49 15.12 -10.76
CA HIS A 241 -54.33 16.31 -10.76
C HIS A 241 -53.55 17.63 -10.59
N LEU A 242 -52.25 17.54 -10.24
CA LEU A 242 -51.35 18.68 -10.05
C LEU A 242 -50.47 18.97 -11.25
N HIS A 243 -50.62 18.24 -12.35
CA HIS A 243 -49.86 18.50 -13.57
C HIS A 243 -50.13 19.94 -14.08
N GLY A 244 -49.07 20.73 -14.26
CA GLY A 244 -49.13 22.12 -14.73
C GLY A 244 -49.55 23.13 -13.66
N CYS A 245 -49.74 22.70 -12.41
CA CYS A 245 -49.98 23.57 -11.28
C CYS A 245 -48.67 24.18 -10.73
N HIS A 246 -48.81 25.09 -9.81
CA HIS A 246 -47.74 25.81 -9.13
C HIS A 246 -47.85 25.66 -7.61
N VAL A 247 -46.74 25.71 -6.92
CA VAL A 247 -46.73 25.88 -5.47
C VAL A 247 -46.24 27.27 -5.07
N ILE A 248 -46.67 27.73 -3.91
CA ILE A 248 -46.14 28.93 -3.30
C ILE A 248 -45.02 28.53 -2.36
N LEU A 249 -43.78 28.95 -2.68
CA LEU A 249 -42.61 28.70 -1.84
C LEU A 249 -42.77 29.38 -0.48
N PRO A 250 -42.83 28.65 0.62
CA PRO A 250 -42.97 29.22 1.95
C PRO A 250 -41.87 30.25 2.26
N LEU A 251 -42.14 31.19 3.16
CA LEU A 251 -41.28 32.29 3.60
C LEU A 251 -41.00 33.36 2.54
N LEU A 252 -40.91 32.97 1.26
CA LEU A 252 -40.67 33.92 0.15
C LEU A 252 -41.97 34.35 -0.58
N ASN A 253 -43.06 33.61 -0.39
CA ASN A 253 -44.30 33.78 -1.12
C ASN A 253 -44.13 33.86 -2.66
N LYS A 254 -43.14 33.13 -3.17
CA LYS A 254 -42.82 33.07 -4.59
C LYS A 254 -43.51 31.87 -5.25
N GLU A 255 -44.09 32.10 -6.42
CA GLU A 255 -44.67 31.05 -7.24
C GLU A 255 -43.60 30.28 -7.98
N ILE A 256 -43.59 28.93 -7.86
CA ILE A 256 -42.71 28.03 -8.59
C ILE A 256 -43.53 26.87 -9.19
N PRO A 257 -43.14 26.32 -10.39
CA PRO A 257 -43.93 25.27 -11.06
C PRO A 257 -43.79 23.90 -10.40
N ILE A 258 -44.82 23.07 -10.57
CA ILE A 258 -44.76 21.63 -10.37
C ILE A 258 -44.37 21.01 -11.70
N VAL A 259 -43.26 20.32 -11.75
CA VAL A 259 -42.71 19.63 -12.94
C VAL A 259 -42.86 18.11 -12.82
N CYS A 260 -43.13 17.44 -13.95
CA CYS A 260 -43.15 15.98 -14.00
C CYS A 260 -41.79 15.44 -14.40
N ASP A 261 -41.15 14.73 -13.51
CA ASP A 261 -39.81 14.18 -13.73
C ASP A 261 -39.62 12.82 -13.01
N GLU A 262 -38.95 11.89 -13.66
CA GLU A 262 -38.65 10.54 -13.11
C GLU A 262 -37.73 10.60 -11.89
N HIS A 263 -37.09 11.73 -11.63
CA HIS A 263 -36.28 11.95 -10.43
C HIS A 263 -37.14 11.82 -9.14
N ALA A 264 -38.41 12.17 -9.20
CA ALA A 264 -39.35 11.94 -8.11
C ALA A 264 -39.82 10.48 -8.12
N ASP A 265 -39.22 9.66 -7.22
CA ASP A 265 -39.49 8.23 -7.11
C ASP A 265 -40.81 8.01 -6.36
N MET A 266 -41.80 7.39 -7.01
CA MET A 266 -43.13 7.12 -6.45
C MET A 266 -43.10 6.22 -5.20
N GLU A 267 -42.06 5.37 -5.07
CA GLU A 267 -41.93 4.40 -3.98
C GLU A 267 -41.16 4.97 -2.78
N LYS A 268 -40.58 6.17 -2.92
CA LYS A 268 -39.76 6.80 -1.87
C LYS A 268 -40.43 7.98 -1.23
N GLY A 269 -40.57 7.93 0.11
CA GLY A 269 -41.08 9.03 0.92
C GLY A 269 -42.45 9.52 0.47
N THR A 270 -42.56 10.83 0.28
CA THR A 270 -43.79 11.46 -0.19
C THR A 270 -44.04 11.31 -1.71
N GLY A 271 -43.01 10.91 -2.48
CA GLY A 271 -43.01 10.95 -3.94
C GLY A 271 -42.88 12.37 -4.53
N VAL A 272 -42.61 13.35 -3.69
CA VAL A 272 -42.47 14.78 -4.06
C VAL A 272 -41.08 15.27 -3.66
N VAL A 273 -40.36 15.92 -4.57
CA VAL A 273 -39.02 16.43 -4.36
C VAL A 273 -38.95 17.92 -4.66
N LYS A 274 -38.35 18.69 -3.74
CA LYS A 274 -38.03 20.10 -4.02
C LYS A 274 -36.86 20.16 -5.01
N ILE A 275 -36.82 21.10 -5.91
CA ILE A 275 -35.78 21.25 -6.91
C ILE A 275 -35.01 22.54 -6.69
N THR A 276 -33.73 22.39 -6.26
CA THR A 276 -32.81 23.51 -6.01
C THR A 276 -31.56 23.35 -6.90
N PRO A 277 -31.62 23.73 -8.18
CA PRO A 277 -30.58 23.46 -9.16
C PRO A 277 -29.20 24.00 -8.80
N ALA A 278 -29.11 25.03 -7.94
CA ALA A 278 -27.84 25.62 -7.54
C ALA A 278 -27.09 24.81 -6.44
N HIS A 279 -27.77 23.89 -5.72
CA HIS A 279 -27.26 23.30 -4.48
C HIS A 279 -27.42 21.76 -4.35
N ASP A 280 -27.90 21.10 -5.39
CA ASP A 280 -27.99 19.65 -5.46
C ASP A 280 -27.65 19.16 -6.88
N PRO A 281 -26.77 18.13 -7.01
CA PRO A 281 -26.37 17.62 -8.33
C PRO A 281 -27.54 17.02 -9.16
N ASN A 282 -28.49 16.35 -8.51
CA ASN A 282 -29.64 15.77 -9.22
C ASN A 282 -30.63 16.83 -9.62
N ASP A 283 -30.89 17.79 -8.72
CA ASP A 283 -31.75 18.94 -8.99
C ASP A 283 -31.20 19.80 -10.13
N PHE A 284 -29.86 19.92 -10.25
CA PHE A 284 -29.22 20.62 -11.37
C PHE A 284 -29.55 19.96 -12.72
N GLU A 285 -29.53 18.62 -12.79
CA GLU A 285 -29.88 17.90 -14.02
C GLU A 285 -31.41 18.00 -14.31
N VAL A 286 -32.27 17.95 -13.29
CA VAL A 286 -33.70 18.26 -13.44
C VAL A 286 -33.89 19.70 -13.96
N GLY A 287 -33.16 20.64 -13.38
CA GLY A 287 -33.16 22.04 -13.79
C GLY A 287 -32.86 22.25 -15.28
N LYS A 288 -31.84 21.51 -15.79
CA LYS A 288 -31.51 21.52 -17.22
C LYS A 288 -32.62 20.93 -18.11
N ARG A 289 -33.23 19.81 -17.70
CA ARG A 289 -34.30 19.16 -18.48
C ARG A 289 -35.53 20.02 -18.61
N HIS A 290 -35.82 20.84 -17.58
CA HIS A 290 -37.00 21.64 -17.50
C HIS A 290 -36.75 23.16 -17.67
N ASP A 291 -35.53 23.56 -18.08
CA ASP A 291 -35.10 24.95 -18.28
C ASP A 291 -35.38 25.84 -17.07
N LEU A 292 -35.14 25.33 -15.84
CA LEU A 292 -35.40 26.03 -14.60
C LEU A 292 -34.28 27.03 -14.28
N PRO A 293 -34.61 28.17 -13.63
CA PRO A 293 -33.62 29.12 -13.15
C PRO A 293 -32.66 28.47 -12.13
N ILE A 294 -31.38 28.86 -12.15
CA ILE A 294 -30.37 28.45 -11.16
C ILE A 294 -30.20 29.59 -10.17
N ILE A 295 -30.63 29.40 -8.92
CA ILE A 295 -30.65 30.47 -7.89
C ILE A 295 -29.75 30.05 -6.74
N ARG A 296 -28.59 30.70 -6.59
CA ARG A 296 -27.64 30.47 -5.52
C ARG A 296 -28.06 31.21 -4.25
N VAL A 297 -28.01 30.52 -3.11
CA VAL A 297 -28.37 31.06 -1.78
C VAL A 297 -27.20 30.95 -0.78
N LEU A 298 -26.06 30.38 -1.18
CA LEU A 298 -24.87 30.28 -0.37
C LEU A 298 -23.67 30.99 -1.04
N THR A 299 -22.89 31.68 -0.24
CA THR A 299 -21.60 32.22 -0.64
C THR A 299 -20.53 31.12 -0.68
N TYR A 300 -19.34 31.39 -1.24
CA TYR A 300 -18.25 30.42 -1.31
C TYR A 300 -17.64 30.08 0.06
N ASP A 301 -17.78 30.93 1.08
CA ASP A 301 -17.38 30.64 2.44
C ASP A 301 -18.48 29.98 3.31
N GLY A 302 -19.60 29.57 2.68
CA GLY A 302 -20.67 28.78 3.29
C GLY A 302 -21.67 29.53 4.11
N HIS A 303 -21.82 30.84 3.88
CA HIS A 303 -22.85 31.67 4.50
C HIS A 303 -24.02 31.94 3.55
N MET A 304 -25.18 32.28 4.09
CA MET A 304 -26.30 32.65 3.27
C MET A 304 -26.01 33.97 2.57
N THR A 305 -26.39 34.08 1.28
CA THR A 305 -26.18 35.28 0.46
C THR A 305 -27.04 36.45 0.90
N GLY A 306 -26.49 37.66 0.75
CA GLY A 306 -27.16 38.92 1.11
C GLY A 306 -27.32 39.90 -0.05
N ALA A 307 -27.72 41.12 0.28
CA ALA A 307 -27.93 42.20 -0.66
C ALA A 307 -26.69 42.57 -1.48
N ASP A 308 -25.50 42.52 -0.86
CA ASP A 308 -24.24 42.86 -1.53
C ASP A 308 -23.84 41.75 -2.54
N ASP A 309 -24.07 40.51 -2.21
CA ASP A 309 -23.82 39.38 -3.11
C ASP A 309 -24.71 39.44 -4.34
N LYS A 310 -26.01 39.76 -4.11
CA LYS A 310 -26.97 39.96 -5.18
C LYS A 310 -26.56 41.13 -6.08
N ALA A 311 -26.21 42.27 -5.49
CA ALA A 311 -25.80 43.46 -6.25
C ALA A 311 -24.56 43.20 -7.10
N ALA A 312 -23.56 42.42 -6.59
CA ALA A 312 -22.38 42.03 -7.34
C ALA A 312 -22.73 41.13 -8.53
N ALA A 313 -23.62 40.15 -8.35
CA ALA A 313 -24.08 39.27 -9.45
C ALA A 313 -24.86 40.04 -10.51
N ASP A 314 -25.76 40.94 -10.10
CA ASP A 314 -26.54 41.78 -11.02
C ASP A 314 -25.61 42.73 -11.82
N ALA A 315 -24.59 43.32 -11.20
CA ALA A 315 -23.58 44.13 -11.86
C ALA A 315 -22.75 43.32 -12.90
N LEU A 316 -22.39 42.09 -12.59
CA LEU A 316 -21.71 41.21 -13.54
C LEU A 316 -22.57 40.91 -14.76
N LYS A 317 -23.85 40.64 -14.56
CA LYS A 317 -24.79 40.42 -15.67
C LYS A 317 -24.98 41.69 -16.51
N ALA A 318 -25.10 42.86 -15.89
CA ALA A 318 -25.22 44.15 -16.56
C ALA A 318 -23.98 44.55 -17.37
N SER A 319 -22.79 44.09 -16.97
CA SER A 319 -21.52 44.35 -17.69
C SER A 319 -21.45 43.67 -19.07
N GLY A 320 -22.31 42.71 -19.34
CA GLY A 320 -22.25 41.85 -20.54
C GLY A 320 -21.13 40.81 -20.56
N HIS A 321 -20.42 40.68 -19.44
CA HIS A 321 -19.33 39.67 -19.30
C HIS A 321 -19.81 38.37 -18.61
N ALA A 322 -21.06 38.34 -18.14
CA ALA A 322 -21.66 37.12 -17.60
C ALA A 322 -21.89 36.09 -18.72
N SER A 323 -21.73 34.83 -18.40
CA SER A 323 -22.14 33.72 -19.26
C SER A 323 -23.66 33.59 -19.30
N ALA A 324 -24.20 32.99 -20.35
CA ALA A 324 -25.67 32.80 -20.48
C ALA A 324 -26.26 31.93 -19.36
N ASP A 325 -25.42 31.03 -18.78
CA ASP A 325 -25.75 30.12 -17.69
C ASP A 325 -25.29 30.63 -16.32
N GLU A 326 -25.01 31.94 -16.17
CA GLU A 326 -24.59 32.52 -14.88
C GLU A 326 -25.73 32.45 -13.86
N PRO A 327 -25.51 31.85 -12.67
CA PRO A 327 -26.53 31.72 -11.64
C PRO A 327 -27.09 33.08 -11.20
N ASP A 328 -28.38 33.15 -10.88
CA ASP A 328 -28.92 34.23 -10.09
C ASP A 328 -28.46 34.09 -8.63
N VAL A 329 -28.38 35.20 -7.91
CA VAL A 329 -28.05 35.23 -6.49
C VAL A 329 -29.22 35.85 -5.74
N LEU A 330 -29.73 35.14 -4.74
CA LEU A 330 -30.81 35.61 -3.91
C LEU A 330 -30.27 36.47 -2.75
N ASP A 331 -30.93 37.56 -2.44
CA ASP A 331 -30.80 38.17 -1.11
C ASP A 331 -31.66 37.38 -0.12
N CYS A 332 -31.05 36.62 0.80
CA CYS A 332 -31.73 35.78 1.76
C CYS A 332 -32.30 36.59 2.96
N GLY A 333 -32.26 37.93 2.88
CA GLY A 333 -32.88 38.84 3.85
C GLY A 333 -32.37 38.62 5.28
N LYS A 334 -33.27 38.31 6.21
CA LYS A 334 -32.90 38.10 7.62
C LYS A 334 -31.94 36.92 7.88
N TYR A 335 -31.76 36.02 6.95
CA TYR A 335 -30.85 34.88 7.04
C TYR A 335 -29.46 35.21 6.47
N ALA A 336 -29.31 36.35 5.77
CA ALA A 336 -28.04 36.74 5.15
C ALA A 336 -26.88 36.75 6.17
N GLY A 337 -25.74 36.22 5.78
CA GLY A 337 -24.54 36.13 6.63
C GLY A 337 -24.56 35.01 7.69
N MET A 338 -25.66 34.27 7.84
CA MET A 338 -25.68 33.08 8.70
C MET A 338 -24.96 31.92 8.01
N THR A 339 -24.27 31.08 8.78
CA THR A 339 -23.80 29.80 8.27
C THR A 339 -24.97 28.90 7.87
N ALA A 340 -24.77 27.96 6.96
CA ALA A 340 -25.80 27.00 6.55
C ALA A 340 -26.48 26.29 7.74
N ALA A 341 -25.72 25.96 8.79
CA ALA A 341 -26.23 25.31 10.00
C ALA A 341 -27.10 26.26 10.86
N GLU A 342 -26.73 27.54 10.99
CA GLU A 342 -27.51 28.55 11.70
C GLU A 342 -28.80 28.89 10.93
N ALA A 343 -28.68 29.07 9.62
CA ALA A 343 -29.81 29.32 8.73
C ALA A 343 -30.82 28.17 8.76
N ARG A 344 -30.36 26.92 8.76
CA ARG A 344 -31.23 25.74 8.89
C ARG A 344 -32.09 25.80 10.14
N LYS A 345 -31.50 26.13 11.30
CA LYS A 345 -32.24 26.27 12.55
C LYS A 345 -33.24 27.39 12.51
N ALA A 346 -32.85 28.56 11.96
CA ALA A 346 -33.71 29.73 11.87
C ALA A 346 -34.88 29.48 10.90
N ILE A 347 -34.63 28.94 9.71
CA ILE A 347 -35.63 28.61 8.70
C ILE A 347 -36.62 27.56 9.23
N VAL A 348 -36.14 26.52 9.89
CA VAL A 348 -37.03 25.49 10.49
C VAL A 348 -37.95 26.10 11.56
N ALA A 349 -37.43 27.00 12.40
CA ALA A 349 -38.26 27.70 13.41
C ALA A 349 -39.32 28.57 12.77
N ASP A 350 -38.97 29.33 11.73
CA ASP A 350 -39.91 30.16 11.01
C ASP A 350 -41.00 29.36 10.27
N LEU A 351 -40.61 28.21 9.66
CA LEU A 351 -41.56 27.30 9.03
C LEU A 351 -42.53 26.68 10.05
N GLN A 352 -42.03 26.38 11.23
CA GLN A 352 -42.88 25.88 12.33
C GLN A 352 -43.87 26.96 12.78
N GLU A 353 -43.41 28.20 12.98
CA GLU A 353 -44.27 29.32 13.37
C GLU A 353 -45.33 29.62 12.31
N ALA A 354 -44.94 29.56 11.04
CA ALA A 354 -45.83 29.78 9.91
C ALA A 354 -46.76 28.60 9.57
N GLY A 355 -46.59 27.45 10.23
CA GLY A 355 -47.41 26.25 10.01
C GLY A 355 -47.05 25.42 8.77
N TYR A 356 -45.86 25.63 8.22
CA TYR A 356 -45.37 24.91 7.04
C TYR A 356 -44.44 23.74 7.39
N LEU A 357 -44.09 23.53 8.66
CA LEU A 357 -43.36 22.35 9.13
C LEU A 357 -44.37 21.31 9.66
N LYS A 358 -44.44 20.15 9.04
CA LYS A 358 -45.32 19.05 9.45
C LYS A 358 -44.66 18.17 10.53
N GLU A 359 -43.46 17.71 10.28
CA GLU A 359 -42.77 16.74 11.13
C GLU A 359 -41.25 16.84 10.97
N ILE A 360 -40.49 16.41 11.98
CA ILE A 360 -39.04 16.22 11.93
C ILE A 360 -38.76 14.75 12.25
N GLU A 361 -38.30 14.00 11.24
CA GLU A 361 -37.97 12.59 11.35
C GLU A 361 -36.42 12.43 11.52
N PRO A 362 -35.94 11.84 12.62
CA PRO A 362 -34.51 11.58 12.79
C PRO A 362 -33.97 10.62 11.72
N LEU A 363 -32.82 10.95 11.13
CA LEU A 363 -32.20 10.19 10.07
C LEU A 363 -30.70 10.07 10.33
N LYS A 364 -30.14 8.86 10.12
CA LYS A 364 -28.70 8.68 9.92
C LYS A 364 -28.41 8.59 8.45
N HIS A 365 -27.54 9.43 7.96
CA HIS A 365 -27.20 9.47 6.55
C HIS A 365 -25.71 9.76 6.31
N GLU A 366 -25.23 9.35 5.16
CA GLU A 366 -23.87 9.67 4.73
C GLU A 366 -23.80 11.12 4.25
N VAL A 367 -22.87 11.88 4.83
CA VAL A 367 -22.63 13.29 4.49
C VAL A 367 -21.23 13.39 3.87
N GLY A 368 -21.15 14.01 2.70
CA GLY A 368 -19.87 14.27 2.05
C GLY A 368 -19.05 15.30 2.82
N THR A 369 -17.80 14.99 3.08
CA THR A 369 -16.82 15.83 3.77
C THR A 369 -15.57 15.98 2.93
N CYS A 370 -14.88 17.10 3.11
CA CYS A 370 -13.59 17.33 2.46
C CYS A 370 -12.54 16.39 3.03
N TYR A 371 -11.91 15.58 2.17
CA TYR A 371 -10.86 14.63 2.57
C TYR A 371 -9.68 15.27 3.34
N ARG A 372 -9.56 16.60 3.29
CA ARG A 372 -8.43 17.34 3.86
C ARG A 372 -8.73 17.99 5.20
N CYS A 373 -9.88 18.63 5.33
CA CYS A 373 -10.26 19.36 6.55
C CYS A 373 -11.50 18.81 7.27
N HIS A 374 -12.14 17.77 6.73
CA HIS A 374 -13.33 17.09 7.23
C HIS A 374 -14.55 18.01 7.39
N THR A 375 -14.50 19.22 6.79
CA THR A 375 -15.66 20.11 6.72
C THR A 375 -16.67 19.53 5.73
N VAL A 376 -17.95 19.63 6.07
CA VAL A 376 -19.04 19.25 5.17
C VAL A 376 -18.93 20.05 3.88
N ILE A 377 -18.98 19.39 2.75
CA ILE A 377 -18.94 20.03 1.45
C ILE A 377 -20.30 20.61 1.10
N GLU A 378 -20.27 21.71 0.35
CA GLU A 378 -21.48 22.34 -0.19
C GLU A 378 -21.50 22.14 -1.71
N PRO A 379 -22.39 21.26 -2.24
CA PRO A 379 -22.62 21.22 -3.68
C PRO A 379 -23.13 22.58 -4.14
N MET A 380 -22.47 23.18 -5.14
CA MET A 380 -22.92 24.46 -5.69
C MET A 380 -22.52 24.65 -7.14
N VAL A 381 -23.28 25.43 -7.87
CA VAL A 381 -22.92 25.82 -9.23
C VAL A 381 -21.85 26.91 -9.19
N SER A 382 -20.72 26.61 -9.87
CA SER A 382 -19.58 27.52 -9.96
C SER A 382 -18.95 27.48 -11.35
N LYS A 383 -18.36 28.62 -11.76
CA LYS A 383 -17.68 28.76 -13.05
C LYS A 383 -16.26 28.26 -12.96
N GLN A 384 -16.03 27.07 -13.47
CA GLN A 384 -14.79 26.35 -13.33
C GLN A 384 -14.26 25.87 -14.69
N TRP A 385 -12.99 25.42 -14.73
CA TRP A 385 -12.41 24.73 -15.87
C TRP A 385 -12.61 23.23 -15.77
N PHE A 386 -13.03 22.62 -16.86
CA PHE A 386 -13.34 21.18 -16.93
C PHE A 386 -12.64 20.52 -18.10
N VAL A 387 -12.30 19.22 -17.90
CA VAL A 387 -11.89 18.29 -18.96
C VAL A 387 -13.07 17.39 -19.31
N LYS A 388 -13.43 17.31 -20.59
CA LYS A 388 -14.39 16.33 -21.11
C LYS A 388 -13.79 14.92 -21.01
N MET A 389 -14.35 14.08 -20.15
CA MET A 389 -13.76 12.78 -19.85
C MET A 389 -14.15 11.68 -20.84
N GLU A 390 -15.35 11.70 -21.43
CA GLU A 390 -15.83 10.63 -22.31
C GLU A 390 -14.86 10.27 -23.45
N PRO A 391 -14.32 11.25 -24.24
CA PRO A 391 -13.38 10.95 -25.31
C PRO A 391 -12.03 10.40 -24.83
N LEU A 392 -11.63 10.70 -23.58
CA LEU A 392 -10.38 10.25 -22.96
C LEU A 392 -10.56 8.89 -22.27
N ALA A 393 -11.72 8.64 -21.68
CA ALA A 393 -12.02 7.42 -20.95
C ALA A 393 -12.15 6.20 -21.87
N LYS A 394 -12.75 6.37 -23.05
CA LYS A 394 -13.00 5.25 -23.98
C LYS A 394 -11.71 4.54 -24.41
N PRO A 395 -10.67 5.18 -24.93
CA PRO A 395 -9.41 4.51 -25.28
C PRO A 395 -8.72 3.89 -24.04
N ALA A 396 -8.85 4.53 -22.87
CA ALA A 396 -8.27 4.02 -21.63
C ALA A 396 -8.94 2.73 -21.14
N ILE A 397 -10.26 2.62 -21.27
CA ILE A 397 -11.00 1.39 -21.01
C ILE A 397 -10.58 0.29 -22.00
N GLU A 398 -10.56 0.60 -23.30
CA GLU A 398 -10.20 -0.35 -24.33
C GLU A 398 -8.79 -0.92 -24.17
N SER A 399 -7.81 -0.11 -23.80
CA SER A 399 -6.41 -0.52 -23.58
C SER A 399 -6.31 -1.60 -22.48
N VAL A 400 -7.05 -1.43 -21.37
CA VAL A 400 -7.09 -2.42 -20.28
C VAL A 400 -7.89 -3.67 -20.70
N GLU A 401 -9.03 -3.53 -21.37
CA GLU A 401 -9.82 -4.66 -21.83
C GLU A 401 -9.07 -5.53 -22.86
N LYS A 402 -8.21 -4.91 -23.69
CA LYS A 402 -7.34 -5.63 -24.65
C LYS A 402 -6.10 -6.24 -23.98
N GLY A 403 -5.85 -5.97 -22.71
CA GLY A 403 -4.71 -6.47 -21.96
C GLY A 403 -3.38 -5.79 -22.30
N GLU A 404 -3.40 -4.59 -22.91
CA GLU A 404 -2.22 -3.76 -23.11
C GLU A 404 -1.66 -3.27 -21.78
N ILE A 405 -2.55 -3.03 -20.80
CA ILE A 405 -2.21 -2.72 -19.40
C ILE A 405 -2.84 -3.79 -18.52
N LYS A 406 -2.03 -4.37 -17.63
CA LYS A 406 -2.45 -5.43 -16.71
C LYS A 406 -2.38 -4.96 -15.26
N PHE A 407 -3.39 -5.26 -14.48
CA PHE A 407 -3.37 -5.06 -13.03
C PHE A 407 -2.93 -6.34 -12.31
N VAL A 408 -2.05 -6.21 -11.36
CA VAL A 408 -1.61 -7.30 -10.49
C VAL A 408 -1.93 -6.90 -9.04
N PRO A 409 -2.84 -7.62 -8.36
CA PRO A 409 -3.65 -8.75 -8.85
C PRO A 409 -4.82 -8.30 -9.75
N ASP A 410 -5.27 -9.19 -10.61
CA ASP A 410 -6.28 -8.93 -11.65
C ASP A 410 -7.63 -8.41 -11.11
N ARG A 411 -7.99 -8.71 -9.86
CA ARG A 411 -9.23 -8.22 -9.24
C ARG A 411 -9.40 -6.70 -9.31
N PHE A 412 -8.31 -5.93 -9.38
CA PHE A 412 -8.35 -4.46 -9.48
C PHE A 412 -8.68 -3.96 -10.88
N THR A 413 -8.59 -4.79 -11.91
CA THR A 413 -9.09 -4.47 -13.25
C THR A 413 -10.55 -4.04 -13.21
N LYS A 414 -11.41 -4.77 -12.47
CA LYS A 414 -12.82 -4.43 -12.32
C LYS A 414 -13.01 -3.07 -11.62
N ASN A 415 -12.22 -2.79 -10.59
CA ASN A 415 -12.28 -1.50 -9.87
C ASN A 415 -11.95 -0.33 -10.80
N TYR A 416 -10.87 -0.47 -11.58
CA TYR A 416 -10.48 0.52 -12.57
C TYR A 416 -11.57 0.75 -13.63
N LEU A 417 -12.08 -0.33 -14.24
CA LEU A 417 -13.10 -0.25 -15.29
C LEU A 417 -14.39 0.40 -14.77
N ASN A 418 -14.84 0.06 -13.56
CA ASN A 418 -16.02 0.67 -12.96
C ASN A 418 -15.80 2.17 -12.73
N TRP A 419 -14.64 2.57 -12.24
CA TRP A 419 -14.27 3.97 -12.07
C TRP A 419 -14.30 4.74 -13.41
N MET A 420 -13.66 4.19 -14.44
CA MET A 420 -13.58 4.86 -15.74
C MET A 420 -14.93 4.97 -16.45
N ARG A 421 -15.79 3.94 -16.33
CA ARG A 421 -17.14 3.95 -16.91
C ARG A 421 -18.08 4.91 -16.20
N GLY A 422 -17.85 5.16 -14.91
CA GLY A 422 -18.61 6.12 -14.11
C GLY A 422 -18.04 7.54 -14.12
N SER A 423 -16.96 7.81 -14.87
CA SER A 423 -16.29 9.10 -14.85
C SER A 423 -17.16 10.20 -15.47
N ARG A 424 -17.24 11.35 -14.78
CA ARG A 424 -17.87 12.59 -15.27
C ARG A 424 -16.79 13.57 -15.69
N ASP A 425 -17.20 14.70 -16.30
CA ASP A 425 -16.26 15.77 -16.62
C ASP A 425 -15.48 16.22 -15.39
N TRP A 426 -14.17 16.27 -15.52
CA TRP A 426 -13.26 16.52 -14.41
C TRP A 426 -13.05 18.03 -14.20
N CYS A 427 -13.45 18.55 -13.04
CA CYS A 427 -13.13 19.92 -12.63
C CYS A 427 -11.64 20.02 -12.30
N ILE A 428 -10.89 20.82 -13.06
CA ILE A 428 -9.43 20.96 -12.95
C ILE A 428 -8.96 22.25 -12.31
N SER A 429 -9.80 23.23 -12.09
CA SER A 429 -9.43 24.50 -11.45
C SER A 429 -9.57 24.42 -9.92
N ARG A 430 -8.62 25.06 -9.23
CA ARG A 430 -8.60 25.22 -7.78
C ARG A 430 -8.29 26.66 -7.42
N GLN A 431 -9.00 27.20 -6.44
CA GLN A 431 -8.85 28.58 -5.96
C GLN A 431 -7.68 28.68 -4.96
N LEU A 432 -6.52 28.19 -5.38
CA LEU A 432 -5.30 28.14 -4.62
C LEU A 432 -4.23 29.03 -5.24
N TRP A 433 -3.18 29.35 -4.46
CA TRP A 433 -2.02 30.04 -4.95
C TRP A 433 -0.84 29.08 -5.23
N TRP A 434 -0.76 27.97 -4.48
CA TRP A 434 0.28 26.98 -4.66
C TRP A 434 -0.12 25.92 -5.69
N GLY A 435 0.54 25.90 -6.83
CA GLY A 435 0.31 24.98 -7.94
C GLY A 435 0.57 25.62 -9.30
N HIS A 436 0.28 24.88 -10.36
CA HIS A 436 0.40 25.37 -11.73
C HIS A 436 -0.73 26.36 -12.03
N GLN A 437 -0.42 27.63 -12.15
CA GLN A 437 -1.40 28.64 -12.50
C GLN A 437 -1.97 28.38 -13.90
N ILE A 438 -3.29 28.48 -14.05
CA ILE A 438 -3.99 28.20 -15.30
C ILE A 438 -3.47 29.13 -16.41
N PRO A 439 -3.02 28.58 -17.57
CA PRO A 439 -2.43 29.33 -18.64
C PRO A 439 -3.49 29.95 -19.56
N ALA A 440 -4.39 30.74 -18.96
CA ALA A 440 -5.46 31.49 -19.64
C ALA A 440 -5.41 32.96 -19.22
N TRP A 441 -5.63 33.88 -20.16
CA TRP A 441 -5.63 35.32 -19.92
C TRP A 441 -6.96 35.90 -20.35
N TYR A 442 -7.54 36.78 -19.53
CA TYR A 442 -8.80 37.46 -19.77
C TYR A 442 -8.51 38.90 -20.18
N CYS A 443 -9.12 39.31 -21.25
CA CYS A 443 -9.08 40.71 -21.73
C CYS A 443 -10.15 41.52 -20.98
N ALA A 444 -9.71 42.55 -20.26
CA ALA A 444 -10.65 43.43 -19.54
C ALA A 444 -11.54 44.24 -20.48
N ASP A 445 -11.10 44.52 -21.72
CA ASP A 445 -11.80 45.39 -22.67
C ASP A 445 -12.87 44.67 -23.50
N CYS A 446 -12.63 43.37 -23.84
CA CYS A 446 -13.60 42.62 -24.66
C CYS A 446 -14.15 41.34 -23.99
N GLY A 447 -13.66 40.99 -22.78
CA GLY A 447 -14.09 39.79 -22.06
C GLY A 447 -13.59 38.47 -22.62
N ALA A 448 -12.87 38.48 -23.73
CA ALA A 448 -12.37 37.24 -24.34
C ALA A 448 -11.28 36.58 -23.53
N ALA A 449 -11.30 35.23 -23.48
CA ALA A 449 -10.25 34.42 -22.90
C ALA A 449 -9.28 33.96 -23.97
N THR A 450 -7.97 34.06 -23.70
CA THR A 450 -6.90 33.54 -24.53
C THR A 450 -6.12 32.51 -23.79
N VAL A 451 -6.01 31.29 -24.33
CA VAL A 451 -5.22 30.21 -23.77
C VAL A 451 -3.89 30.12 -24.53
N ALA A 452 -2.77 30.16 -23.80
CA ALA A 452 -1.43 30.11 -24.40
C ALA A 452 -0.41 29.59 -23.38
N LYS A 453 0.74 29.09 -23.81
CA LYS A 453 1.84 28.64 -22.92
C LYS A 453 2.51 29.79 -22.15
N SER A 454 2.50 30.99 -22.73
CA SER A 454 3.06 32.21 -22.16
C SER A 454 2.09 33.37 -22.32
N ALA A 455 2.29 34.43 -21.53
CA ALA A 455 1.46 35.63 -21.59
C ALA A 455 1.46 36.22 -23.02
N PRO A 456 0.31 36.36 -23.67
CA PRO A 456 0.23 37.00 -24.97
C PRO A 456 0.57 38.51 -24.85
N ALA A 457 1.21 39.05 -25.85
CA ALA A 457 1.58 40.48 -25.88
C ALA A 457 0.34 41.40 -25.98
N ALA A 458 -0.72 40.92 -26.63
CA ALA A 458 -1.99 41.59 -26.73
C ALA A 458 -3.13 40.57 -26.95
N CYS A 459 -4.35 40.98 -26.66
CA CYS A 459 -5.55 40.20 -26.94
C CYS A 459 -5.69 39.91 -28.44
N PRO A 460 -5.77 38.64 -28.86
CA PRO A 460 -5.92 38.30 -30.28
C PRO A 460 -7.27 38.73 -30.88
N HIS A 461 -8.26 39.04 -30.03
CA HIS A 461 -9.61 39.41 -30.47
C HIS A 461 -9.78 40.90 -30.65
N CYS A 462 -9.17 41.78 -29.83
CA CYS A 462 -9.36 43.20 -29.88
C CYS A 462 -8.07 44.04 -29.88
N GLY A 463 -6.90 43.41 -29.76
CA GLY A 463 -5.60 44.08 -29.72
C GLY A 463 -5.22 44.78 -28.42
N SER A 464 -6.06 44.68 -27.38
CA SER A 464 -5.81 45.29 -26.06
C SER A 464 -4.65 44.60 -25.36
N THR A 465 -3.84 45.35 -24.63
CA THR A 465 -2.79 44.87 -23.74
C THR A 465 -3.26 44.66 -22.30
N ASN A 466 -4.54 44.99 -22.00
CA ASN A 466 -5.12 44.84 -20.68
C ASN A 466 -5.56 43.38 -20.41
N LEU A 467 -4.59 42.52 -20.15
CA LEU A 467 -4.77 41.09 -19.97
C LEU A 467 -4.42 40.70 -18.53
N THR A 468 -5.28 39.92 -17.93
CA THR A 468 -5.05 39.35 -16.61
C THR A 468 -5.07 37.82 -16.68
N GLN A 469 -4.04 37.17 -16.11
CA GLN A 469 -4.00 35.73 -16.05
C GLN A 469 -5.04 35.21 -15.07
N ASP A 470 -5.62 34.05 -15.36
CA ASP A 470 -6.54 33.34 -14.47
C ASP A 470 -5.87 33.16 -13.07
N PRO A 471 -6.56 33.58 -11.97
CA PRO A 471 -5.97 33.51 -10.63
C PRO A 471 -5.86 32.10 -10.09
N ASP A 472 -6.65 31.16 -10.64
CA ASP A 472 -6.73 29.78 -10.17
C ASP A 472 -5.52 28.96 -10.58
N THR A 473 -5.31 27.87 -9.88
CA THR A 473 -4.31 26.85 -10.21
C THR A 473 -5.00 25.57 -10.68
N LEU A 474 -4.23 24.71 -11.34
CA LEU A 474 -4.68 23.39 -11.74
C LEU A 474 -4.69 22.42 -10.56
N ASP A 475 -5.61 21.47 -10.59
CA ASP A 475 -5.63 20.31 -9.72
C ASP A 475 -4.27 19.60 -9.75
N THR A 476 -3.77 19.18 -8.57
CA THR A 476 -2.47 18.46 -8.47
C THR A 476 -2.43 17.21 -9.36
N TRP A 477 -3.58 16.54 -9.49
CA TRP A 477 -3.70 15.35 -10.34
C TRP A 477 -3.52 15.63 -11.84
N PHE A 478 -3.65 16.89 -12.28
CA PHE A 478 -3.42 17.26 -13.68
C PHE A 478 -1.94 17.15 -14.04
N SER A 479 -1.04 17.59 -13.19
CA SER A 479 0.41 17.44 -13.39
C SER A 479 0.88 16.01 -13.09
N SER A 480 0.37 15.40 -12.02
CA SER A 480 0.74 14.04 -11.63
C SER A 480 0.35 12.99 -12.68
N ALA A 481 -0.69 13.23 -13.46
CA ALA A 481 -1.10 12.40 -14.59
C ALA A 481 -0.07 12.31 -15.72
N LEU A 482 0.83 13.28 -15.82
CA LEU A 482 1.85 13.36 -16.87
C LEU A 482 3.17 12.70 -16.46
N TRP A 483 3.27 12.26 -15.20
CA TRP A 483 4.48 11.80 -14.56
C TRP A 483 5.29 10.76 -15.35
N PRO A 484 4.69 9.71 -15.97
CA PRO A 484 5.46 8.71 -16.70
C PRO A 484 6.25 9.24 -17.89
N PHE A 485 5.88 10.36 -18.46
CA PHE A 485 6.52 10.91 -19.66
C PHE A 485 7.06 12.33 -19.48
N SER A 486 6.46 13.17 -18.64
CA SER A 486 6.99 14.50 -18.34
C SER A 486 8.34 14.43 -17.62
N THR A 487 8.53 13.45 -16.74
CA THR A 487 9.79 13.20 -16.04
C THR A 487 10.95 12.83 -16.98
N LEU A 488 10.64 12.27 -18.13
CA LEU A 488 11.60 11.81 -19.13
C LEU A 488 11.85 12.83 -20.25
N GLY A 489 11.29 14.04 -20.11
CA GLY A 489 11.58 15.16 -21.01
C GLY A 489 10.52 15.49 -22.03
N TRP A 490 9.37 14.78 -22.07
CA TRP A 490 8.24 15.21 -22.87
C TRP A 490 7.74 16.61 -22.39
N PRO A 491 7.36 17.58 -23.26
CA PRO A 491 6.94 17.42 -24.65
C PRO A 491 8.05 17.50 -25.71
N ASN A 492 9.32 17.51 -25.31
CA ASN A 492 10.40 17.42 -26.29
C ASN A 492 10.47 15.99 -26.85
N GLU A 493 9.88 15.79 -28.04
CA GLU A 493 9.86 14.48 -28.70
C GLU A 493 11.25 13.95 -29.08
N ASN A 494 12.30 14.81 -29.05
CA ASN A 494 13.69 14.42 -29.29
C ASN A 494 14.46 14.15 -27.99
N ALA A 495 13.84 14.22 -26.81
CA ALA A 495 14.51 13.91 -25.56
C ALA A 495 14.96 12.45 -25.54
N GLU A 496 16.24 12.23 -25.26
CA GLU A 496 16.84 10.89 -25.31
C GLU A 496 16.24 9.96 -24.28
N ASP A 497 16.03 10.45 -23.04
CA ASP A 497 15.40 9.68 -21.98
C ASP A 497 13.96 9.27 -22.33
N TYR A 498 13.17 10.18 -22.91
CA TYR A 498 11.82 9.89 -23.38
C TYR A 498 11.82 8.79 -24.46
N ASN A 499 12.71 8.91 -25.43
CA ASN A 499 12.77 7.96 -26.55
C ASN A 499 13.30 6.57 -26.16
N TYR A 500 14.02 6.45 -25.05
CA TYR A 500 14.60 5.19 -24.62
C TYR A 500 13.82 4.53 -23.47
N PHE A 501 13.38 5.31 -22.47
CA PHE A 501 12.78 4.79 -21.25
C PHE A 501 11.24 4.83 -21.22
N TYR A 502 10.60 5.52 -22.18
CA TYR A 502 9.14 5.54 -22.31
C TYR A 502 8.63 4.67 -23.47
N PRO A 503 7.55 3.88 -23.31
CA PRO A 503 6.74 3.69 -22.09
C PRO A 503 7.52 3.08 -20.94
N THR A 504 7.09 3.39 -19.69
CA THR A 504 7.63 2.73 -18.50
C THR A 504 7.10 1.29 -18.42
N ASN A 505 7.65 0.45 -17.54
CA ASN A 505 7.30 -0.96 -17.50
C ASN A 505 6.28 -1.27 -16.40
N THR A 506 6.63 -0.96 -15.17
CA THR A 506 5.80 -1.29 -14.02
C THR A 506 5.51 -0.03 -13.23
N LEU A 507 4.22 0.21 -12.96
CA LEU A 507 3.79 1.18 -11.97
C LEU A 507 3.47 0.42 -10.68
N VAL A 508 4.06 0.83 -9.56
CA VAL A 508 3.76 0.28 -8.24
C VAL A 508 3.00 1.33 -7.45
N THR A 509 1.90 0.97 -6.80
CA THR A 509 1.10 1.91 -6.02
C THR A 509 0.07 1.21 -5.12
N GLY A 510 -0.48 1.92 -4.14
CA GLY A 510 -1.60 1.47 -3.33
C GLY A 510 -2.93 1.43 -4.09
N TYR A 511 -3.82 0.55 -3.66
CA TYR A 511 -5.15 0.41 -4.30
C TYR A 511 -6.03 1.66 -4.12
N ASP A 512 -5.76 2.50 -3.15
CA ASP A 512 -6.57 3.67 -2.80
C ASP A 512 -6.41 4.83 -3.79
N ILE A 513 -5.37 4.82 -4.64
CA ILE A 513 -5.16 5.86 -5.66
C ILE A 513 -5.31 5.37 -7.11
N ILE A 514 -5.97 4.22 -7.32
CA ILE A 514 -6.27 3.73 -8.69
C ILE A 514 -7.09 4.77 -9.46
N GLY A 515 -8.17 5.28 -8.87
CA GLY A 515 -9.03 6.29 -9.47
C GLY A 515 -8.37 7.67 -9.57
N PHE A 516 -7.56 8.04 -8.59
CA PHE A 516 -6.92 9.35 -8.54
C PHE A 516 -5.75 9.50 -9.51
N TRP A 517 -4.86 8.52 -9.53
CA TRP A 517 -3.58 8.64 -10.21
C TRP A 517 -3.44 7.67 -11.40
N VAL A 518 -3.66 6.38 -11.18
CA VAL A 518 -3.47 5.36 -12.23
C VAL A 518 -4.35 5.64 -13.44
N SER A 519 -5.65 5.88 -13.23
CA SER A 519 -6.60 6.18 -14.30
C SER A 519 -6.19 7.40 -15.11
N ARG A 520 -5.74 8.45 -14.40
CA ARG A 520 -5.32 9.71 -15.03
C ARG A 520 -4.05 9.55 -15.85
N MET A 521 -3.07 8.79 -15.37
CA MET A 521 -1.86 8.48 -16.15
C MET A 521 -2.19 7.69 -17.43
N ILE A 522 -3.11 6.72 -17.34
CA ILE A 522 -3.48 5.87 -18.49
C ILE A 522 -4.12 6.72 -19.59
N PHE A 523 -5.17 7.46 -19.28
CA PHE A 523 -5.80 8.27 -20.33
C PHE A 523 -4.88 9.39 -20.84
N SER A 524 -4.03 9.99 -19.99
CA SER A 524 -3.07 11.01 -20.38
C SER A 524 -1.99 10.45 -21.32
N GLY A 525 -1.40 9.29 -20.98
CA GLY A 525 -0.43 8.63 -21.84
C GLY A 525 -1.00 8.36 -23.24
N LEU A 526 -2.18 7.75 -23.31
CA LEU A 526 -2.85 7.47 -24.57
C LEU A 526 -3.20 8.73 -25.36
N ALA A 527 -3.72 9.76 -24.67
CA ALA A 527 -4.18 10.99 -25.34
C ALA A 527 -3.04 11.88 -25.88
N TYR A 528 -1.87 11.89 -25.20
CA TYR A 528 -0.81 12.84 -25.50
C TYR A 528 0.40 12.22 -26.19
N THR A 529 0.68 10.95 -25.92
CA THR A 529 1.80 10.22 -26.51
C THR A 529 1.36 9.15 -27.51
N GLY A 530 0.08 8.79 -27.52
CA GLY A 530 -0.48 7.71 -28.34
C GLY A 530 -0.08 6.30 -27.86
N LYS A 531 0.50 6.18 -26.66
CA LYS A 531 1.00 4.92 -26.08
C LYS A 531 0.45 4.72 -24.67
N ALA A 532 0.22 3.46 -24.29
CA ALA A 532 0.01 3.10 -22.90
C ALA A 532 1.24 3.51 -22.08
N PRO A 533 1.07 4.19 -20.93
CA PRO A 533 2.21 4.73 -20.19
C PRO A 533 3.06 3.68 -19.47
N PHE A 534 2.51 2.47 -19.23
CA PHE A 534 3.15 1.33 -18.60
C PHE A 534 2.42 0.03 -18.98
N ASP A 535 3.12 -1.13 -18.84
CA ASP A 535 2.56 -2.44 -19.16
C ASP A 535 1.78 -3.04 -17.98
N THR A 536 2.28 -2.81 -16.77
CA THR A 536 1.78 -3.45 -15.55
C THR A 536 1.54 -2.43 -14.45
N VAL A 537 0.41 -2.58 -13.77
CA VAL A 537 0.08 -1.85 -12.52
C VAL A 537 0.12 -2.86 -11.38
N LEU A 538 1.20 -2.83 -10.61
CA LEU A 538 1.37 -3.66 -9.43
C LEU A 538 0.78 -2.93 -8.21
N ILE A 539 -0.27 -3.52 -7.66
CA ILE A 539 -1.01 -2.94 -6.53
C ILE A 539 -0.58 -3.58 -5.23
N HIS A 540 -0.16 -2.78 -4.27
CA HIS A 540 0.03 -3.21 -2.89
C HIS A 540 -1.14 -2.81 -2.00
N GLY A 541 -1.23 -3.43 -0.81
CA GLY A 541 -2.20 -3.07 0.22
C GLY A 541 -1.70 -1.94 1.12
N ILE A 542 -2.47 -1.64 2.15
CA ILE A 542 -2.14 -0.62 3.16
C ILE A 542 -1.45 -1.27 4.35
N VAL A 543 -0.44 -0.60 4.91
CA VAL A 543 0.16 -1.02 6.17
C VAL A 543 -0.72 -0.54 7.33
N ARG A 544 -1.19 -1.48 8.13
CA ARG A 544 -2.04 -1.27 9.31
C ARG A 544 -1.24 -1.43 10.59
N ASP A 545 -1.73 -0.88 11.69
CA ASP A 545 -1.15 -1.09 13.01
C ASP A 545 -1.31 -2.55 13.48
N SER A 546 -0.72 -2.90 14.62
CA SER A 546 -0.79 -4.25 15.21
C SER A 546 -2.22 -4.73 15.52
N GLN A 547 -3.18 -3.81 15.67
CA GLN A 547 -4.60 -4.10 15.88
C GLN A 547 -5.39 -4.19 14.56
N GLY A 548 -4.75 -3.97 13.41
CA GLY A 548 -5.38 -4.00 12.10
C GLY A 548 -6.11 -2.71 11.71
N ARG A 549 -5.92 -1.60 12.43
CA ARG A 549 -6.51 -0.30 12.10
C ARG A 549 -5.64 0.44 11.09
N LYS A 550 -6.26 1.24 10.22
CA LYS A 550 -5.53 2.15 9.33
C LYS A 550 -4.72 3.14 10.16
N MET A 551 -3.43 3.31 9.83
CA MET A 551 -2.59 4.30 10.48
C MET A 551 -3.01 5.70 10.06
N SER A 552 -3.21 6.59 11.03
CA SER A 552 -3.54 7.99 10.77
C SER A 552 -2.93 8.91 11.83
N LYS A 553 -2.72 10.18 11.47
CA LYS A 553 -2.23 11.19 12.42
C LYS A 553 -3.23 11.48 13.53
N SER A 554 -4.53 11.41 13.21
CA SER A 554 -5.62 11.64 14.18
C SER A 554 -5.72 10.56 15.25
N LEU A 555 -5.40 9.31 14.91
CA LEU A 555 -5.36 8.20 15.86
C LEU A 555 -4.03 8.10 16.63
N GLY A 556 -3.00 8.83 16.19
CA GLY A 556 -1.67 8.79 16.81
C GLY A 556 -0.98 7.42 16.72
N ASN A 557 -1.45 6.53 15.85
CA ASN A 557 -0.95 5.16 15.68
C ASN A 557 0.03 5.03 14.50
N GLY A 558 0.48 6.15 13.93
CA GLY A 558 1.46 6.18 12.85
C GLY A 558 2.84 5.77 13.33
N ILE A 559 3.48 4.86 12.61
CA ILE A 559 4.84 4.39 12.88
C ILE A 559 5.80 5.10 11.92
N ASP A 560 6.83 5.73 12.49
CA ASP A 560 7.88 6.40 11.72
C ASP A 560 8.91 5.36 11.25
N PRO A 561 9.07 5.16 9.92
CA PRO A 561 10.03 4.21 9.37
C PRO A 561 11.47 4.49 9.83
N LEU A 562 11.86 5.76 9.99
CA LEU A 562 13.22 6.12 10.43
C LEU A 562 13.52 5.63 11.84
N LYS A 563 12.55 5.67 12.76
CA LYS A 563 12.73 5.13 14.10
C LYS A 563 12.98 3.63 14.08
N VAL A 564 12.26 2.91 13.20
CA VAL A 564 12.46 1.47 13.03
C VAL A 564 13.82 1.18 12.41
N ILE A 565 14.24 1.97 11.42
CA ILE A 565 15.57 1.86 10.81
C ILE A 565 16.67 2.13 11.85
N ASP A 566 16.50 3.16 12.66
CA ASP A 566 17.46 3.50 13.72
C ASP A 566 17.60 2.40 14.78
N GLU A 567 16.56 1.64 15.06
CA GLU A 567 16.56 0.58 16.07
C GLU A 567 17.00 -0.78 15.52
N TYR A 568 16.56 -1.14 14.31
CA TYR A 568 16.69 -2.48 13.76
C TYR A 568 17.54 -2.54 12.47
N GLY A 569 17.79 -1.43 11.80
CA GLY A 569 18.40 -1.35 10.47
C GLY A 569 17.38 -1.33 9.33
N ALA A 570 17.77 -0.77 8.19
CA ALA A 570 16.93 -0.68 7.00
C ALA A 570 16.63 -2.06 6.40
N ASP A 571 17.62 -2.95 6.35
CA ASP A 571 17.43 -4.31 5.84
C ASP A 571 16.38 -5.10 6.63
N ALA A 572 16.34 -4.94 7.97
CA ALA A 572 15.34 -5.60 8.81
C ALA A 572 13.93 -5.07 8.54
N LEU A 573 13.77 -3.76 8.35
CA LEU A 573 12.49 -3.15 7.98
C LEU A 573 12.03 -3.64 6.60
N ARG A 574 12.91 -3.61 5.60
CA ARG A 574 12.62 -4.04 4.23
C ARG A 574 12.16 -5.50 4.18
N MET A 575 12.89 -6.38 4.86
CA MET A 575 12.54 -7.80 4.93
C MET A 575 11.20 -8.04 5.62
N MET A 576 10.92 -7.34 6.72
CA MET A 576 9.62 -7.40 7.43
C MET A 576 8.46 -6.97 6.53
N LEU A 577 8.67 -5.93 5.70
CA LEU A 577 7.65 -5.44 4.77
C LEU A 577 7.39 -6.43 3.61
N MET A 578 8.30 -7.39 3.38
CA MET A 578 8.20 -8.35 2.29
C MET A 578 7.67 -9.71 2.73
N VAL A 579 8.24 -10.29 3.78
CA VAL A 579 7.87 -11.64 4.23
C VAL A 579 6.40 -11.72 4.62
N GLY A 580 5.66 -12.60 3.94
CA GLY A 580 4.22 -12.79 4.12
C GLY A 580 3.36 -11.70 3.48
N SER A 581 3.94 -10.75 2.71
CA SER A 581 3.17 -9.79 1.93
C SER A 581 2.62 -10.44 0.66
N THR A 582 1.45 -9.98 0.24
CA THR A 582 0.80 -10.45 -1.00
C THR A 582 0.22 -9.23 -1.73
N ALA A 583 0.38 -9.20 -3.04
CA ALA A 583 -0.13 -8.11 -3.87
C ALA A 583 -1.62 -7.84 -3.61
N GLY A 584 -1.95 -6.58 -3.39
CA GLY A 584 -3.30 -6.09 -3.14
C GLY A 584 -3.89 -6.36 -1.76
N ASN A 585 -3.15 -7.01 -0.86
CA ASN A 585 -3.63 -7.29 0.50
C ASN A 585 -2.95 -6.37 1.52
N ASP A 586 -3.72 -5.95 2.51
CA ASP A 586 -3.20 -5.18 3.63
C ASP A 586 -2.27 -6.03 4.49
N MET A 587 -1.23 -5.41 5.03
CA MET A 587 -0.36 -6.05 5.99
C MET A 587 -0.44 -5.37 7.36
N ARG A 588 -0.13 -6.12 8.42
CA ARG A 588 -0.02 -5.59 9.77
C ARG A 588 1.44 -5.44 10.15
N TYR A 589 1.78 -4.25 10.62
CA TYR A 589 3.07 -4.01 11.23
C TYR A 589 3.16 -4.75 12.59
N SER A 590 4.32 -5.32 12.90
CA SER A 590 4.59 -5.97 14.18
C SER A 590 6.08 -5.87 14.50
N ASP A 591 6.40 -5.44 15.71
CA ASP A 591 7.78 -5.37 16.23
C ASP A 591 8.44 -6.75 16.30
N GLU A 592 7.64 -7.80 16.57
CA GLU A 592 8.12 -9.18 16.57
C GLU A 592 8.63 -9.61 15.19
N LYS A 593 7.93 -9.22 14.12
CA LYS A 593 8.36 -9.50 12.74
C LYS A 593 9.64 -8.75 12.38
N VAL A 594 9.76 -7.48 12.76
CA VAL A 594 11.02 -6.72 12.56
C VAL A 594 12.17 -7.37 13.32
N THR A 595 11.92 -7.79 14.57
CA THR A 595 12.90 -8.51 15.39
C THR A 595 13.32 -9.83 14.74
N ALA A 596 12.39 -10.58 14.18
CA ALA A 596 12.69 -11.82 13.43
C ALA A 596 13.59 -11.53 12.24
N SER A 597 13.30 -10.51 11.44
CA SER A 597 14.11 -10.11 10.29
C SER A 597 15.53 -9.66 10.70
N ARG A 598 15.66 -8.92 11.82
CA ARG A 598 16.97 -8.60 12.39
C ARG A 598 17.74 -9.85 12.85
N ASN A 599 17.03 -10.80 13.46
CA ASN A 599 17.66 -12.06 13.88
C ASN A 599 18.12 -12.90 12.69
N PHE A 600 17.39 -12.86 11.58
CA PHE A 600 17.82 -13.45 10.31
C PHE A 600 19.11 -12.79 9.79
N ALA A 601 19.18 -11.45 9.77
CA ALA A 601 20.41 -10.74 9.41
C ALA A 601 21.59 -11.16 10.29
N ASN A 602 21.40 -11.26 11.60
CA ASN A 602 22.45 -11.70 12.53
C ASN A 602 22.88 -13.15 12.30
N LYS A 603 21.94 -14.03 11.94
CA LYS A 603 22.25 -15.44 11.62
C LYS A 603 23.09 -15.52 10.35
N LEU A 604 22.70 -14.82 9.30
CA LEU A 604 23.46 -14.71 8.04
C LEU A 604 24.87 -14.17 8.29
N TRP A 605 24.99 -13.10 9.09
CA TRP A 605 26.28 -12.50 9.45
C TRP A 605 27.21 -13.51 10.14
N ASN A 606 26.69 -14.19 11.15
CA ASN A 606 27.47 -15.19 11.88
C ASN A 606 27.87 -16.39 11.01
N ALA A 607 26.98 -16.84 10.13
CA ALA A 607 27.27 -17.87 9.15
C ALA A 607 28.40 -17.44 8.19
N SER A 608 28.33 -16.22 7.67
CA SER A 608 29.32 -15.64 6.78
C SER A 608 30.69 -15.50 7.46
N ARG A 609 30.72 -15.05 8.73
CA ARG A 609 31.93 -15.03 9.55
C ARG A 609 32.52 -16.41 9.75
N PHE A 610 31.66 -17.39 10.06
CA PHE A 610 32.13 -18.78 10.20
C PHE A 610 32.80 -19.26 8.91
N VAL A 611 32.23 -19.01 7.74
CA VAL A 611 32.84 -19.34 6.46
C VAL A 611 34.18 -18.65 6.33
N GLN A 612 34.25 -17.34 6.50
CA GLN A 612 35.46 -16.54 6.38
C GLN A 612 36.59 -17.02 7.31
N MET A 613 36.31 -17.33 8.56
CA MET A 613 37.27 -17.80 9.55
C MET A 613 37.86 -19.18 9.22
N ASN A 614 37.23 -19.96 8.36
CA ASN A 614 37.69 -21.29 7.94
C ASN A 614 38.41 -21.27 6.58
N LEU A 615 38.57 -20.08 5.96
CA LEU A 615 39.35 -19.95 4.72
C LEU A 615 40.82 -19.72 5.02
N PRO A 616 41.76 -20.44 4.38
CA PRO A 616 43.16 -20.15 4.45
C PRO A 616 43.50 -18.84 3.69
N GLU A 617 44.67 -18.26 3.99
CA GLU A 617 45.11 -17.00 3.37
C GLU A 617 45.29 -17.10 1.85
N ASP A 618 45.62 -18.25 1.35
CA ASP A 618 45.86 -18.61 -0.07
C ASP A 618 44.62 -19.22 -0.73
N PHE A 619 43.45 -19.04 -0.17
CA PHE A 619 42.21 -19.61 -0.70
C PHE A 619 41.86 -19.05 -2.09
N GLU A 620 41.70 -19.93 -3.05
CA GLU A 620 41.23 -19.62 -4.38
C GLU A 620 39.76 -20.04 -4.54
N PRO A 621 38.85 -19.09 -4.77
CA PRO A 621 37.45 -19.39 -5.00
C PRO A 621 37.28 -20.11 -6.36
N GLY A 622 36.25 -20.95 -6.43
CA GLY A 622 35.90 -21.67 -7.65
C GLY A 622 35.04 -22.89 -7.35
N MET A 623 34.34 -23.39 -8.35
CA MET A 623 33.56 -24.61 -8.20
C MET A 623 34.49 -25.83 -8.26
N PRO A 624 34.45 -26.78 -7.29
CA PRO A 624 35.21 -28.03 -7.37
C PRO A 624 34.77 -28.89 -8.56
N ALA A 625 35.65 -29.80 -8.99
CA ALA A 625 35.29 -30.83 -9.96
C ALA A 625 34.20 -31.75 -9.39
N GLU A 626 33.31 -32.24 -10.22
CA GLU A 626 32.09 -32.98 -9.78
C GLU A 626 32.44 -34.24 -8.98
N GLU A 627 33.54 -34.89 -9.32
CA GLU A 627 34.01 -36.10 -8.67
C GLU A 627 34.43 -35.89 -7.21
N LEU A 628 34.73 -34.65 -6.83
CA LEU A 628 35.11 -34.26 -5.48
C LEU A 628 33.91 -33.93 -4.59
N LEU A 629 32.72 -33.72 -5.21
CA LEU A 629 31.50 -33.39 -4.49
C LEU A 629 30.90 -34.62 -3.79
N ASP A 630 30.67 -34.51 -2.49
CA ASP A 630 29.92 -35.53 -1.76
C ASP A 630 28.39 -35.35 -1.93
N MET A 631 27.60 -36.23 -1.30
CA MET A 631 26.17 -36.23 -1.38
C MET A 631 25.57 -34.90 -0.82
N SER A 632 26.16 -34.36 0.23
CA SER A 632 25.67 -33.11 0.84
C SER A 632 25.98 -31.88 0.01
N ASP A 633 27.12 -31.89 -0.69
CA ASP A 633 27.48 -30.84 -1.65
C ASP A 633 26.50 -30.82 -2.83
N LYS A 634 26.25 -31.99 -3.41
CA LYS A 634 25.27 -32.13 -4.51
C LYS A 634 23.86 -31.76 -4.10
N TRP A 635 23.47 -32.08 -2.86
CA TRP A 635 22.19 -31.70 -2.31
C TRP A 635 22.08 -30.18 -2.17
N VAL A 636 23.00 -29.49 -1.48
CA VAL A 636 22.87 -28.03 -1.26
C VAL A 636 22.96 -27.25 -2.58
N LEU A 637 23.73 -27.70 -3.55
CA LEU A 637 23.82 -27.10 -4.88
C LEU A 637 22.52 -27.29 -5.67
N SER A 638 21.86 -28.44 -5.55
CA SER A 638 20.58 -28.72 -6.16
C SER A 638 19.46 -27.86 -5.53
N GLU A 639 19.48 -27.72 -4.19
CA GLU A 639 18.58 -26.86 -3.45
C GLU A 639 18.76 -25.37 -3.83
N LEU A 640 20.01 -24.92 -4.01
CA LEU A 640 20.30 -23.59 -4.49
C LEU A 640 19.73 -23.35 -5.89
N ALA A 641 19.93 -24.30 -6.81
CA ALA A 641 19.39 -24.22 -8.17
C ALA A 641 17.85 -24.14 -8.17
N ARG A 642 17.20 -24.98 -7.35
CA ARG A 642 15.74 -24.97 -7.14
C ARG A 642 15.27 -23.62 -6.59
N THR A 643 15.94 -23.13 -5.55
CA THR A 643 15.61 -21.84 -4.92
C THR A 643 15.77 -20.69 -5.91
N ALA A 644 16.86 -20.65 -6.68
CA ALA A 644 17.07 -19.61 -7.70
C ALA A 644 15.98 -19.61 -8.76
N ALA A 645 15.53 -20.79 -9.21
CA ALA A 645 14.41 -20.92 -10.15
C ALA A 645 13.09 -20.42 -9.57
N GLU A 646 12.76 -20.82 -8.32
CA GLU A 646 11.51 -20.43 -7.66
C GLU A 646 11.49 -18.94 -7.35
N VAL A 647 12.59 -18.37 -6.85
CA VAL A 647 12.70 -16.93 -6.58
C VAL A 647 12.53 -16.12 -7.85
N THR A 648 13.20 -16.49 -8.93
CA THR A 648 13.08 -15.84 -10.24
C THR A 648 11.65 -15.91 -10.75
N ALA A 649 11.02 -17.09 -10.70
CA ALA A 649 9.63 -17.27 -11.13
C ALA A 649 8.63 -16.44 -10.31
N ASN A 650 8.84 -16.30 -9.00
CA ASN A 650 8.01 -15.48 -8.13
C ASN A 650 8.20 -13.99 -8.41
N LEU A 651 9.45 -13.52 -8.58
CA LEU A 651 9.71 -12.12 -8.94
C LEU A 651 9.11 -11.73 -10.30
N ASP A 652 9.20 -12.60 -11.29
CA ASP A 652 8.61 -12.37 -12.61
C ASP A 652 7.07 -12.36 -12.60
N LYS A 653 6.45 -12.97 -11.58
CA LYS A 653 5.00 -12.92 -11.33
C LYS A 653 4.58 -11.82 -10.35
N TYR A 654 5.52 -11.01 -9.88
CA TYR A 654 5.31 -10.01 -8.83
C TYR A 654 4.86 -10.59 -7.47
N GLU A 655 5.20 -11.84 -7.19
CA GLU A 655 4.97 -12.52 -5.90
C GLU A 655 6.18 -12.28 -4.96
N LEU A 656 6.45 -10.99 -4.67
CA LEU A 656 7.67 -10.55 -3.97
C LEU A 656 7.82 -11.16 -2.58
N GLY A 657 6.71 -11.29 -1.85
CA GLY A 657 6.72 -11.88 -0.51
C GLY A 657 7.10 -13.35 -0.52
N LEU A 658 6.60 -14.13 -1.50
CA LEU A 658 6.99 -15.53 -1.66
C LEU A 658 8.45 -15.67 -2.09
N ALA A 659 8.95 -14.76 -2.93
CA ALA A 659 10.35 -14.75 -3.32
C ALA A 659 11.27 -14.52 -2.10
N ALA A 660 10.94 -13.54 -1.25
CA ALA A 660 11.67 -13.24 -0.02
C ALA A 660 11.71 -14.46 0.93
N GLU A 661 10.54 -15.09 1.16
CA GLU A 661 10.41 -16.27 2.02
C GLU A 661 11.23 -17.46 1.53
N LYS A 662 11.28 -17.70 0.21
CA LYS A 662 12.10 -18.75 -0.38
C LYS A 662 13.60 -18.54 -0.14
N VAL A 663 14.10 -17.33 -0.29
CA VAL A 663 15.50 -17.01 -0.02
C VAL A 663 15.80 -17.13 1.48
N GLU A 664 14.92 -16.62 2.33
CA GLU A 664 15.06 -16.72 3.80
C GLU A 664 15.16 -18.18 4.24
N ASN A 665 14.22 -19.02 3.81
CA ASN A 665 14.19 -20.43 4.15
C ASN A 665 15.43 -21.18 3.66
N PHE A 666 15.90 -20.90 2.43
CA PHE A 666 17.13 -21.49 1.94
C PHE A 666 18.34 -21.14 2.81
N ILE A 667 18.50 -19.85 3.15
CA ILE A 667 19.64 -19.41 3.95
C ILE A 667 19.54 -19.93 5.38
N TRP A 668 18.35 -19.83 5.99
CA TRP A 668 18.15 -20.20 7.39
C TRP A 668 18.22 -21.72 7.60
N ASP A 669 17.34 -22.46 6.91
CA ASP A 669 17.12 -23.87 7.19
C ASP A 669 18.13 -24.77 6.46
N ILE A 670 18.43 -24.48 5.17
CA ILE A 670 19.25 -25.35 4.33
C ILE A 670 20.73 -25.03 4.53
N TYR A 671 21.11 -23.77 4.30
CA TYR A 671 22.52 -23.38 4.34
C TYR A 671 23.07 -23.35 5.77
N CYS A 672 22.40 -22.59 6.68
CA CYS A 672 22.92 -22.39 8.03
C CYS A 672 22.69 -23.60 8.93
N ASP A 673 21.47 -24.16 8.99
CA ASP A 673 21.14 -25.21 9.97
C ASP A 673 21.62 -26.60 9.57
N TRP A 674 21.76 -26.83 8.25
CA TRP A 674 22.24 -28.16 7.79
C TRP A 674 23.60 -28.07 7.16
N TYR A 675 23.79 -27.36 6.05
CA TYR A 675 25.02 -27.50 5.26
C TYR A 675 26.26 -27.03 6.00
N ILE A 676 26.21 -25.87 6.66
CA ILE A 676 27.33 -25.39 7.49
C ILE A 676 27.64 -26.40 8.60
N GLU A 677 26.63 -26.96 9.27
CA GLU A 677 26.87 -27.96 10.33
C GLU A 677 27.49 -29.27 9.80
N ILE A 678 27.08 -29.68 8.59
CA ILE A 678 27.69 -30.82 7.91
C ILE A 678 29.18 -30.57 7.62
N CYS A 679 29.49 -29.40 7.06
CA CYS A 679 30.85 -29.03 6.66
C CYS A 679 31.84 -28.98 7.85
N LYS A 680 31.38 -28.70 9.08
CA LYS A 680 32.27 -28.62 10.26
C LYS A 680 33.13 -29.87 10.48
N SER A 681 32.64 -31.07 10.14
CA SER A 681 33.44 -32.30 10.24
C SER A 681 34.54 -32.38 9.20
N ARG A 682 34.24 -31.94 7.98
CA ARG A 682 35.18 -31.93 6.86
C ARG A 682 36.25 -30.85 7.06
N LEU A 683 35.86 -29.66 7.52
CA LEU A 683 36.78 -28.55 7.79
C LEU A 683 37.79 -28.85 8.90
N ASN A 684 37.40 -29.67 9.89
CA ASN A 684 38.24 -30.07 11.03
C ASN A 684 38.84 -31.47 10.84
N GLY A 685 38.59 -32.13 9.71
CA GLY A 685 39.10 -33.45 9.40
C GLY A 685 40.55 -33.42 8.89
N GLU A 686 41.17 -34.63 8.76
CA GLU A 686 42.54 -34.79 8.28
C GLU A 686 42.64 -34.76 6.74
N ASP A 687 41.54 -34.90 6.02
CA ASP A 687 41.49 -34.90 4.54
C ASP A 687 41.45 -33.46 4.02
N ALA A 688 42.64 -32.99 3.59
CA ALA A 688 42.81 -31.63 3.07
C ALA A 688 41.98 -31.36 1.79
N GLN A 689 41.78 -32.39 0.93
CA GLN A 689 41.02 -32.26 -0.30
C GLN A 689 39.50 -32.09 0.00
N GLN A 690 39.00 -32.90 0.93
CA GLN A 690 37.61 -32.77 1.40
C GLN A 690 37.35 -31.42 2.09
N ALA A 691 38.30 -30.93 2.86
CA ALA A 691 38.21 -29.61 3.50
C ALA A 691 38.23 -28.50 2.47
N ASP A 692 39.08 -28.53 1.45
CA ASP A 692 39.12 -27.54 0.36
C ASP A 692 37.81 -27.57 -0.47
N THR A 693 37.30 -28.74 -0.81
CA THR A 693 36.02 -28.92 -1.49
C THR A 693 34.88 -28.26 -0.70
N ALA A 694 34.81 -28.54 0.61
CA ALA A 694 33.78 -27.95 1.48
C ALA A 694 33.85 -26.41 1.54
N ARG A 695 35.08 -25.83 1.62
CA ARG A 695 35.32 -24.38 1.60
C ARG A 695 34.82 -23.75 0.29
N LYS A 696 35.16 -24.36 -0.85
CA LYS A 696 34.78 -23.90 -2.17
C LYS A 696 33.25 -23.90 -2.36
N VAL A 697 32.57 -24.98 -1.96
CA VAL A 697 31.11 -25.05 -2.04
C VAL A 697 30.45 -24.08 -1.09
N LEU A 698 30.96 -23.93 0.16
CA LEU A 698 30.43 -22.94 1.12
C LEU A 698 30.49 -21.52 0.56
N VAL A 699 31.64 -21.12 -0.02
CA VAL A 699 31.80 -19.78 -0.61
C VAL A 699 30.91 -19.60 -1.84
N TRP A 700 30.87 -20.63 -2.72
CA TRP A 700 30.04 -20.60 -3.93
C TRP A 700 28.53 -20.43 -3.61
N VAL A 701 28.02 -21.24 -2.69
CA VAL A 701 26.62 -21.18 -2.27
C VAL A 701 26.30 -19.84 -1.61
N LEU A 702 27.21 -19.34 -0.76
CA LEU A 702 27.03 -18.03 -0.10
C LEU A 702 26.99 -16.89 -1.14
N ASP A 703 27.90 -16.86 -2.11
CA ASP A 703 27.90 -15.86 -3.20
C ASP A 703 26.56 -15.81 -3.91
N LYS A 704 26.00 -16.96 -4.30
CA LYS A 704 24.72 -17.01 -5.01
C LYS A 704 23.54 -16.66 -4.10
N ALA A 705 23.54 -17.13 -2.85
CA ALA A 705 22.51 -16.82 -1.87
C ALA A 705 22.47 -15.31 -1.56
N LEU A 706 23.63 -14.67 -1.42
CA LEU A 706 23.71 -13.20 -1.25
C LEU A 706 23.13 -12.45 -2.44
N LYS A 707 23.41 -12.91 -3.67
CA LYS A 707 22.86 -12.30 -4.88
C LYS A 707 21.35 -12.45 -4.96
N LEU A 708 20.78 -13.59 -4.56
CA LEU A 708 19.34 -13.78 -4.49
C LEU A 708 18.68 -12.91 -3.39
N LEU A 709 19.38 -12.68 -2.28
CA LEU A 709 18.87 -11.88 -1.15
C LEU A 709 19.06 -10.37 -1.37
N HIS A 710 20.02 -9.95 -2.19
CA HIS A 710 20.41 -8.54 -2.35
C HIS A 710 19.26 -7.58 -2.65
N PRO A 711 18.26 -7.89 -3.49
CA PRO A 711 17.12 -6.99 -3.69
C PRO A 711 16.33 -6.70 -2.42
N PHE A 712 16.28 -7.65 -1.49
CA PHE A 712 15.51 -7.55 -0.25
C PHE A 712 16.28 -6.89 0.90
N MET A 713 17.55 -7.29 1.08
CA MET A 713 18.44 -6.83 2.14
C MET A 713 19.78 -6.34 1.55
N PRO A 714 19.76 -5.15 0.91
CA PRO A 714 20.89 -4.73 0.09
C PRO A 714 22.16 -4.41 0.87
N PHE A 715 22.07 -3.95 2.11
CA PHE A 715 23.22 -3.47 2.86
C PHE A 715 24.06 -4.61 3.44
N ILE A 716 23.45 -5.53 4.15
CA ILE A 716 24.15 -6.68 4.73
C ILE A 716 24.75 -7.57 3.64
N THR A 717 24.05 -7.74 2.53
CA THR A 717 24.52 -8.54 1.41
C THR A 717 25.71 -7.89 0.72
N GLU A 718 25.73 -6.57 0.55
CA GLU A 718 26.88 -5.84 0.03
C GLU A 718 28.11 -6.00 0.93
N GLU A 719 27.93 -5.76 2.25
CA GLU A 719 29.02 -5.82 3.23
C GLU A 719 29.66 -7.21 3.29
N ILE A 720 28.84 -8.26 3.28
CA ILE A 720 29.32 -9.64 3.29
C ILE A 720 29.99 -9.98 1.95
N TYR A 721 29.37 -9.57 0.82
CA TYR A 721 29.89 -9.85 -0.51
C TYR A 721 31.28 -9.26 -0.71
N GLN A 722 31.49 -7.98 -0.34
CA GLN A 722 32.80 -7.33 -0.43
C GLN A 722 33.85 -7.99 0.44
N ALA A 723 33.47 -8.75 1.45
CA ALA A 723 34.37 -9.51 2.31
C ALA A 723 34.68 -10.93 1.80
N LEU A 724 34.04 -11.39 0.72
CA LEU A 724 34.31 -12.69 0.14
C LEU A 724 35.57 -12.64 -0.74
N PRO A 725 36.40 -13.71 -0.74
CA PRO A 725 37.53 -13.81 -1.64
C PRO A 725 37.09 -13.81 -3.11
N GLY A 726 37.79 -13.02 -3.94
CA GLY A 726 37.48 -12.94 -5.37
C GLY A 726 36.22 -12.22 -5.74
N SER A 727 35.56 -11.54 -4.79
CA SER A 727 34.41 -10.69 -5.05
C SER A 727 34.78 -9.49 -5.92
N ALA A 728 33.80 -9.02 -6.72
CA ALA A 728 33.90 -7.74 -7.41
C ALA A 728 33.68 -6.58 -6.42
N GLU A 729 33.81 -5.35 -6.92
CA GLU A 729 33.70 -4.15 -6.10
C GLU A 729 32.32 -3.96 -5.45
N THR A 730 31.27 -4.43 -6.09
CA THR A 730 29.89 -4.37 -5.59
C THR A 730 29.07 -5.55 -6.07
N ILE A 731 28.15 -6.03 -5.24
CA ILE A 731 27.16 -7.05 -5.60
C ILE A 731 26.09 -6.52 -6.56
N MET A 732 25.82 -5.21 -6.51
CA MET A 732 24.72 -4.58 -7.21
C MET A 732 24.78 -4.72 -8.74
N THR A 733 25.97 -4.76 -9.30
CA THR A 733 26.20 -4.89 -10.74
C THR A 733 26.49 -6.32 -11.19
N GLN A 734 26.40 -7.28 -10.27
CA GLN A 734 26.65 -8.69 -10.58
C GLN A 734 25.44 -9.31 -11.29
N GLU A 735 25.73 -10.36 -12.05
CA GLU A 735 24.69 -11.13 -12.72
C GLU A 735 23.78 -11.85 -11.72
N TRP A 736 22.48 -11.79 -11.99
CA TRP A 736 21.48 -12.57 -11.27
C TRP A 736 21.75 -14.08 -11.41
N PRO A 737 21.62 -14.86 -10.34
CA PRO A 737 21.85 -16.31 -10.38
C PRO A 737 20.87 -17.01 -11.32
N ASP A 738 21.38 -17.52 -12.43
CA ASP A 738 20.60 -18.22 -13.45
C ASP A 738 20.55 -19.73 -13.13
N ALA A 739 19.40 -20.19 -12.70
CA ALA A 739 19.17 -21.61 -12.38
C ALA A 739 19.44 -22.55 -13.59
N GLY A 740 19.24 -22.06 -14.82
CA GLY A 740 19.52 -22.83 -16.03
C GLY A 740 21.00 -23.10 -16.27
N LYS A 741 21.89 -22.35 -15.60
CA LYS A 741 23.34 -22.54 -15.61
C LYS A 741 23.87 -23.32 -14.41
N MET A 742 22.99 -23.74 -13.49
CA MET A 742 23.36 -24.51 -12.30
C MET A 742 23.10 -25.99 -12.52
N THR A 743 24.05 -26.82 -12.12
CA THR A 743 23.88 -28.28 -12.15
C THR A 743 23.05 -28.73 -10.95
N ALA A 744 22.11 -29.63 -11.19
CA ALA A 744 21.32 -30.27 -10.13
C ALA A 744 21.47 -31.81 -10.22
N TRP A 745 21.40 -32.45 -9.05
CA TRP A 745 21.53 -33.90 -8.90
C TRP A 745 20.26 -34.43 -8.20
N PRO A 746 19.16 -34.69 -8.96
CA PRO A 746 17.86 -35.03 -8.36
C PRO A 746 17.88 -36.31 -7.52
N GLN A 747 18.68 -37.31 -7.89
CA GLN A 747 18.75 -38.57 -7.15
C GLN A 747 19.46 -38.36 -5.80
N GLU A 748 20.61 -37.70 -5.80
CA GLU A 748 21.38 -37.43 -4.57
C GLU A 748 20.58 -36.50 -3.62
N CYS A 749 19.79 -35.56 -4.19
CA CYS A 749 18.92 -34.72 -3.42
C CYS A 749 17.81 -35.53 -2.73
N ALA A 750 17.12 -36.41 -3.45
CA ALA A 750 16.09 -37.30 -2.90
C ALA A 750 16.67 -38.26 -1.85
N ASP A 751 17.84 -38.83 -2.09
CA ASP A 751 18.53 -39.72 -1.12
C ASP A 751 18.88 -38.95 0.16
N PHE A 752 19.32 -37.67 0.03
CA PHE A 752 19.69 -36.85 1.19
C PHE A 752 18.46 -36.37 1.99
N GLU A 753 17.37 -36.05 1.31
CA GLU A 753 16.08 -35.68 1.94
C GLU A 753 15.56 -36.84 2.82
N VAL A 754 15.62 -38.08 2.33
CA VAL A 754 15.25 -39.27 3.11
C VAL A 754 16.08 -39.37 4.40
N LEU A 755 17.39 -39.13 4.31
CA LEU A 755 18.25 -39.11 5.49
C LEU A 755 17.89 -37.99 6.47
N MET A 756 17.66 -36.80 5.96
CA MET A 756 17.29 -35.64 6.77
C MET A 756 15.97 -35.88 7.53
N ASP A 757 14.97 -36.42 6.86
CA ASP A 757 13.69 -36.74 7.49
C ASP A 757 13.84 -37.78 8.59
N TYR A 758 14.65 -38.80 8.36
CA TYR A 758 14.95 -39.78 9.38
C TYR A 758 15.73 -39.19 10.55
N ILE A 759 16.73 -38.36 10.30
CA ILE A 759 17.52 -37.67 11.35
C ILE A 759 16.59 -36.73 12.16
N LYS A 760 15.70 -35.99 11.52
CA LYS A 760 14.70 -35.13 12.19
C LYS A 760 13.80 -35.97 13.10
N ALA A 761 13.28 -37.07 12.61
CA ALA A 761 12.41 -37.97 13.39
C ALA A 761 13.14 -38.56 14.62
N VAL A 762 14.39 -38.99 14.45
CA VAL A 762 15.23 -39.45 15.58
C VAL A 762 15.43 -38.31 16.59
N ARG A 763 15.75 -37.09 16.14
CA ARG A 763 15.94 -35.93 17.02
C ARG A 763 14.68 -35.56 17.78
N THR A 764 13.51 -35.62 17.15
CA THR A 764 12.23 -35.36 17.80
C THR A 764 11.99 -36.34 18.93
N ILE A 765 12.14 -37.64 18.66
CA ILE A 765 11.97 -38.68 19.69
C ILE A 765 12.98 -38.50 20.83
N ARG A 766 14.24 -38.21 20.52
CA ARG A 766 15.26 -37.96 21.55
C ARG A 766 14.93 -36.74 22.41
N ASN A 767 14.39 -35.68 21.83
CA ASN A 767 13.93 -34.48 22.56
C ASN A 767 12.73 -34.81 23.45
N ASP A 768 11.73 -35.52 22.93
CA ASP A 768 10.54 -35.93 23.69
C ASP A 768 10.90 -36.82 24.91
N MET A 769 11.92 -37.64 24.74
CA MET A 769 12.46 -38.51 25.79
C MET A 769 13.53 -37.84 26.66
N ASN A 770 13.84 -36.55 26.47
CA ASN A 770 14.88 -35.79 27.17
C ASN A 770 16.26 -36.50 27.17
N VAL A 771 16.65 -37.12 26.04
CA VAL A 771 17.93 -37.84 25.90
C VAL A 771 19.06 -36.83 25.82
N HIS A 772 20.09 -37.00 26.64
CA HIS A 772 21.24 -36.11 26.62
C HIS A 772 21.95 -36.16 25.26
N PRO A 773 22.33 -34.99 24.64
CA PRO A 773 22.95 -34.95 23.30
C PRO A 773 24.20 -35.81 23.13
N ALA A 774 25.01 -35.96 24.18
CA ALA A 774 26.23 -36.78 24.10
C ALA A 774 25.95 -38.30 24.11
N LYS A 775 24.72 -38.74 24.37
CA LYS A 775 24.40 -40.16 24.45
C LYS A 775 24.18 -40.71 23.03
N LYS A 776 25.05 -41.59 22.62
CA LYS A 776 24.98 -42.27 21.30
C LYS A 776 24.21 -43.59 21.46
N THR A 777 23.59 -44.06 20.39
CA THR A 777 22.77 -45.26 20.36
C THR A 777 23.00 -46.07 19.10
N SER A 778 22.89 -47.40 19.24
CA SER A 778 22.78 -48.27 18.06
C SER A 778 21.37 -48.18 17.46
N MET A 779 21.26 -48.47 16.16
CA MET A 779 19.96 -48.47 15.48
C MET A 779 19.89 -49.46 14.32
N THR A 780 18.75 -50.14 14.20
CA THR A 780 18.44 -50.97 13.02
C THR A 780 17.43 -50.22 12.18
N ILE A 781 17.72 -50.02 10.91
CA ILE A 781 16.84 -49.26 9.99
C ILE A 781 16.28 -50.21 8.94
N GLU A 782 14.96 -50.39 8.95
CA GLU A 782 14.21 -51.09 7.92
C GLU A 782 13.92 -50.08 6.80
N THR A 783 14.38 -50.32 5.59
CA THR A 783 14.20 -49.42 4.45
C THR A 783 14.27 -50.17 3.12
N ALA A 784 13.51 -49.68 2.15
CA ALA A 784 13.59 -50.11 0.76
C ALA A 784 14.74 -49.40 -0.03
N ASN A 785 15.36 -48.34 0.54
CA ASN A 785 16.48 -47.61 -0.04
C ASN A 785 17.73 -47.68 0.85
N PRO A 786 18.36 -48.86 0.99
CA PRO A 786 19.55 -49.02 1.83
C PRO A 786 20.75 -48.21 1.31
N ALA A 787 20.83 -47.93 0.01
CA ALA A 787 21.94 -47.19 -0.59
C ALA A 787 22.06 -45.75 -0.03
N ALA A 788 20.94 -45.04 0.16
CA ALA A 788 20.93 -43.70 0.76
C ALA A 788 21.50 -43.72 2.18
N PHE A 789 21.03 -44.67 2.99
CA PHE A 789 21.50 -44.83 4.39
C PHE A 789 22.93 -45.31 4.51
N GLN A 790 23.42 -46.15 3.59
CA GLN A 790 24.83 -46.56 3.53
C GLN A 790 25.75 -45.38 3.24
N LYS A 791 25.43 -44.61 2.18
CA LYS A 791 26.16 -43.37 1.84
C LYS A 791 26.09 -42.35 2.96
N GLY A 792 24.94 -42.29 3.67
CA GLY A 792 24.66 -41.36 4.74
C GLY A 792 25.13 -41.75 6.13
N GLY A 793 25.87 -42.83 6.32
CA GLY A 793 26.29 -43.34 7.62
C GLY A 793 27.01 -42.33 8.50
N ALA A 794 27.85 -41.49 7.93
CA ALA A 794 28.57 -40.44 8.64
C ALA A 794 27.59 -39.35 9.18
N TYR A 795 26.54 -39.01 8.43
CA TYR A 795 25.53 -38.06 8.85
C TYR A 795 24.64 -38.62 9.95
N LEU A 796 24.27 -39.91 9.87
CA LEU A 796 23.56 -40.61 10.93
C LEU A 796 24.36 -40.64 12.24
N ALA A 797 25.66 -40.99 12.16
CA ALA A 797 26.54 -41.00 13.31
C ALA A 797 26.65 -39.65 14.00
N ARG A 798 26.65 -38.57 13.22
CA ARG A 798 26.80 -37.21 13.74
C ARG A 798 25.45 -36.61 14.19
N PHE A 799 24.42 -36.68 13.36
CA PHE A 799 23.20 -35.93 13.56
C PHE A 799 22.06 -36.72 14.16
N ALA A 800 22.02 -38.05 14.03
CA ALA A 800 21.15 -38.96 14.73
C ALA A 800 21.80 -39.57 15.98
N PHE A 801 23.09 -39.27 16.23
CA PHE A 801 23.88 -39.80 17.34
C PHE A 801 24.00 -41.34 17.32
N ALA A 802 24.15 -41.93 16.12
CA ALA A 802 24.29 -43.36 15.94
C ALA A 802 25.72 -43.81 16.26
N THR A 803 25.85 -44.98 16.97
CA THR A 803 27.12 -45.71 17.08
C THR A 803 27.24 -46.70 15.94
N ASP A 804 26.27 -47.58 15.81
CA ASP A 804 26.16 -48.61 14.79
C ASP A 804 24.80 -48.51 14.09
N VAL A 805 24.83 -48.67 12.78
CA VAL A 805 23.62 -48.65 11.95
C VAL A 805 23.55 -49.97 11.18
N ALA A 806 22.59 -50.81 11.54
CA ALA A 806 22.25 -52.01 10.76
C ALA A 806 21.11 -51.70 9.78
N LEU A 807 21.27 -52.04 8.51
CA LEU A 807 20.24 -51.90 7.48
C LEU A 807 19.58 -53.24 7.20
N THR A 808 18.26 -53.26 7.06
CA THR A 808 17.48 -54.46 6.76
C THR A 808 16.29 -54.13 5.89
N GLU A 809 15.89 -55.07 5.01
CA GLU A 809 14.66 -54.94 4.25
C GLU A 809 13.38 -55.17 5.14
N LYS A 810 13.53 -55.98 6.18
CA LYS A 810 12.46 -56.28 7.13
C LYS A 810 13.02 -56.54 8.54
N TYR A 811 12.54 -55.82 9.51
CA TYR A 811 12.93 -56.04 10.89
C TYR A 811 12.23 -57.29 11.47
N THR A 812 13.03 -58.21 12.00
CA THR A 812 12.54 -59.46 12.57
C THR A 812 12.80 -59.58 14.08
N GLY A 813 13.33 -58.50 14.68
CA GLY A 813 13.57 -58.45 16.13
C GLY A 813 12.31 -58.20 16.93
N THR A 814 12.47 -58.30 18.27
CA THR A 814 11.41 -57.94 19.20
C THR A 814 11.16 -56.43 19.19
N THR A 815 9.92 -56.01 19.37
CA THR A 815 9.54 -54.61 19.56
C THR A 815 9.49 -54.22 21.03
N ASP A 816 9.58 -55.20 21.94
CA ASP A 816 9.59 -54.93 23.39
C ASP A 816 10.93 -54.33 23.79
N GLY A 817 10.89 -53.18 24.48
CA GLY A 817 12.11 -52.45 24.89
C GLY A 817 12.82 -51.74 23.76
N VAL A 818 12.13 -51.47 22.63
CA VAL A 818 12.65 -50.77 21.48
C VAL A 818 11.79 -49.54 21.20
N VAL A 819 12.43 -48.40 20.93
CA VAL A 819 11.76 -47.18 20.46
C VAL A 819 11.76 -47.20 18.93
N THR A 820 10.56 -47.07 18.37
CA THR A 820 10.37 -47.09 16.93
C THR A 820 10.32 -45.68 16.37
N VAL A 821 11.15 -45.36 15.39
CA VAL A 821 11.16 -44.15 14.59
C VAL A 821 10.47 -44.46 13.26
N VAL A 822 9.48 -43.67 12.83
CA VAL A 822 8.74 -43.93 11.60
C VAL A 822 8.83 -42.71 10.69
N THR A 823 9.28 -42.93 9.46
CA THR A 823 9.22 -41.98 8.35
C THR A 823 8.58 -42.66 7.13
N PRO A 824 8.21 -41.88 6.09
CA PRO A 824 7.67 -42.49 4.86
C PRO A 824 8.59 -43.50 4.18
N ALA A 825 9.93 -43.30 4.29
CA ALA A 825 10.95 -44.09 3.60
C ALA A 825 11.64 -45.13 4.49
N ALA A 826 11.52 -45.05 5.83
CA ALA A 826 12.27 -45.93 6.72
C ALA A 826 11.56 -46.10 8.08
N ARG A 827 11.84 -47.24 8.73
CA ARG A 827 11.50 -47.49 10.13
C ARG A 827 12.79 -47.76 10.91
N GLY A 828 13.02 -47.00 11.94
CA GLY A 828 14.20 -47.20 12.83
C GLY A 828 13.79 -47.86 14.13
N PHE A 829 14.64 -48.74 14.60
CA PHE A 829 14.46 -49.46 15.85
C PHE A 829 15.67 -49.18 16.73
N ILE A 830 15.48 -48.47 17.82
CA ILE A 830 16.50 -48.03 18.76
C ILE A 830 16.30 -48.70 20.11
N PRO A 831 17.24 -49.40 20.71
CA PRO A 831 17.08 -49.98 22.01
C PRO A 831 16.76 -48.91 23.09
N MET A 832 15.64 -49.06 23.77
CA MET A 832 15.15 -48.06 24.74
C MET A 832 16.18 -47.83 25.85
N MET A 833 16.90 -48.89 26.28
CA MET A 833 17.92 -48.83 27.33
C MET A 833 19.13 -47.99 26.96
N GLU A 834 19.37 -47.79 25.64
CA GLU A 834 20.44 -46.92 25.16
C GLU A 834 20.01 -45.46 25.14
N LEU A 835 18.70 -45.16 25.09
CA LEU A 835 18.15 -43.81 25.12
C LEU A 835 17.98 -43.28 26.55
N ILE A 836 17.61 -44.13 27.50
CA ILE A 836 17.17 -43.71 28.83
C ILE A 836 18.26 -44.06 29.87
N ASP A 837 18.54 -43.13 30.79
CA ASP A 837 19.21 -43.42 32.04
C ASP A 837 18.14 -43.94 33.01
N ARG A 838 17.99 -45.25 33.11
CA ARG A 838 16.92 -45.93 33.84
C ARG A 838 16.74 -45.37 35.26
N GLU A 839 17.83 -45.14 35.97
CA GLU A 839 17.74 -44.66 37.36
C GLU A 839 17.25 -43.19 37.42
N LYS A 840 17.74 -42.35 36.51
CA LYS A 840 17.30 -40.93 36.45
C LYS A 840 15.87 -40.85 36.00
N GLU A 841 15.48 -41.64 34.98
CA GLU A 841 14.14 -41.61 34.43
C GLU A 841 13.11 -42.17 35.45
N LEU A 842 13.42 -43.24 36.13
CA LEU A 842 12.59 -43.73 37.24
C LEU A 842 12.44 -42.68 38.34
N LYS A 843 13.51 -41.99 38.72
CA LYS A 843 13.44 -40.90 39.71
C LYS A 843 12.59 -39.73 39.20
N ARG A 844 12.67 -39.38 37.90
CA ARG A 844 11.85 -38.34 37.27
C ARG A 844 10.37 -38.74 37.28
N LEU A 845 10.08 -39.96 36.82
CA LEU A 845 8.71 -40.50 36.78
C LEU A 845 8.08 -40.62 38.17
N HIS A 846 8.83 -41.07 39.16
CA HIS A 846 8.36 -41.11 40.56
C HIS A 846 8.05 -39.71 41.11
N LYS A 847 8.85 -38.68 40.77
CA LYS A 847 8.61 -37.30 41.17
C LYS A 847 7.39 -36.69 40.44
N GLU A 848 7.21 -37.03 39.16
CA GLU A 848 6.01 -36.63 38.41
C GLU A 848 4.76 -37.35 38.90
N LEU A 849 4.87 -38.64 39.25
CA LEU A 849 3.80 -39.39 39.86
C LEU A 849 3.34 -38.74 41.18
N GLU A 850 4.29 -38.46 42.07
CA GLU A 850 4.01 -37.78 43.34
C GLU A 850 3.30 -36.44 43.15
N LYS A 851 3.71 -35.66 42.08
CA LYS A 851 3.07 -34.40 41.78
C LYS A 851 1.64 -34.59 41.25
N ALA A 852 1.47 -35.53 40.30
CA ALA A 852 0.16 -35.84 39.73
C ALA A 852 -0.83 -36.41 40.79
N GLU A 853 -0.35 -37.23 41.71
CA GLU A 853 -1.13 -37.76 42.83
C GLU A 853 -1.56 -36.65 43.81
N LYS A 854 -0.67 -35.70 44.11
CA LYS A 854 -0.98 -34.51 44.91
C LYS A 854 -2.08 -33.67 44.26
N GLU A 855 -1.95 -33.43 42.94
CA GLU A 855 -2.95 -32.70 42.15
C GLU A 855 -4.30 -33.45 42.12
N ALA A 856 -4.32 -34.75 41.85
CA ALA A 856 -5.53 -35.56 41.85
C ALA A 856 -6.22 -35.56 43.24
N ASN A 857 -5.42 -35.71 44.29
CA ASN A 857 -5.92 -35.69 45.68
C ASN A 857 -6.48 -34.32 46.06
N MET A 858 -5.89 -33.23 45.58
CA MET A 858 -6.40 -31.87 45.78
C MET A 858 -7.79 -31.72 45.12
N PHE A 859 -7.94 -32.12 43.83
CA PHE A 859 -9.21 -32.05 43.13
C PHE A 859 -10.25 -33.01 43.72
N ARG A 860 -9.85 -34.22 44.15
CA ARG A 860 -10.72 -35.20 44.81
C ARG A 860 -11.25 -34.65 46.13
N ASN A 861 -10.37 -34.07 46.95
CA ASN A 861 -10.77 -33.46 48.22
C ASN A 861 -11.69 -32.27 48.02
N GLN A 862 -11.47 -31.52 46.97
CA GLN A 862 -12.33 -30.38 46.62
C GLN A 862 -13.72 -30.85 46.18
N LEU A 863 -13.80 -31.93 45.41
CA LEU A 863 -15.07 -32.55 44.98
C LEU A 863 -15.80 -33.33 46.10
N ASN A 864 -15.06 -33.82 47.08
CA ASN A 864 -15.62 -34.49 48.25
C ASN A 864 -16.12 -33.51 49.32
N ASN A 865 -15.83 -32.21 49.16
CA ASN A 865 -16.36 -31.21 50.09
C ASN A 865 -17.81 -30.81 49.72
N PRO A 866 -18.83 -31.18 50.52
CA PRO A 866 -20.23 -30.92 50.22
C PRO A 866 -20.51 -29.42 50.01
N LYS A 867 -19.82 -28.54 50.74
CA LYS A 867 -19.98 -27.09 50.64
C LYS A 867 -19.48 -26.54 49.29
N PHE A 868 -18.50 -27.19 48.67
CA PHE A 868 -18.02 -26.80 47.33
C PHE A 868 -19.01 -27.28 46.26
N VAL A 869 -19.44 -28.54 46.32
CA VAL A 869 -20.32 -29.10 45.28
C VAL A 869 -21.71 -28.47 45.28
N GLU A 870 -22.23 -28.08 46.44
CA GLU A 870 -23.56 -27.48 46.59
C GLU A 870 -23.59 -25.96 46.34
N ARG A 871 -22.45 -25.25 46.52
CA ARG A 871 -22.41 -23.77 46.46
C ARG A 871 -21.63 -23.17 45.31
N ALA A 872 -20.75 -23.94 44.70
CA ALA A 872 -19.99 -23.45 43.54
C ALA A 872 -20.81 -23.50 42.24
N PRO A 873 -20.57 -22.62 41.28
CA PRO A 873 -21.20 -22.70 39.97
C PRO A 873 -20.97 -24.07 39.33
N GLU A 874 -21.99 -24.64 38.70
CA GLU A 874 -21.95 -25.97 38.08
C GLU A 874 -20.80 -26.09 37.05
N LYS A 875 -20.49 -25.04 36.35
CA LYS A 875 -19.34 -24.94 35.44
C LYS A 875 -18.00 -25.22 36.13
N LEU A 876 -17.79 -24.64 37.31
CA LEU A 876 -16.55 -24.80 38.08
C LEU A 876 -16.44 -26.22 38.66
N VAL A 877 -17.55 -26.82 39.08
CA VAL A 877 -17.59 -28.23 39.55
C VAL A 877 -17.25 -29.19 38.41
N ASN A 878 -17.78 -28.94 37.20
CA ASN A 878 -17.50 -29.75 36.03
C ASN A 878 -16.05 -29.56 35.54
N GLU A 879 -15.52 -28.34 35.56
CA GLU A 879 -14.08 -28.09 35.28
C GLU A 879 -13.16 -28.84 36.26
N THR A 880 -13.54 -28.91 37.55
CA THR A 880 -12.77 -29.62 38.55
C THR A 880 -12.83 -31.14 38.34
N ARG A 881 -14.00 -31.70 37.92
CA ARG A 881 -14.12 -33.11 37.53
C ARG A 881 -13.26 -33.45 36.31
N THR A 882 -13.23 -32.59 35.30
CA THR A 882 -12.40 -32.76 34.11
C THR A 882 -10.90 -32.74 34.48
N LYS A 883 -10.48 -31.82 35.35
CA LYS A 883 -9.10 -31.76 35.85
C LYS A 883 -8.72 -33.01 36.68
N LEU A 884 -9.63 -33.54 37.48
CA LEU A 884 -9.41 -34.78 38.23
C LEU A 884 -9.21 -35.96 37.27
N ALA A 885 -10.10 -36.13 36.29
CA ALA A 885 -10.01 -37.19 35.28
C ALA A 885 -8.66 -37.10 34.50
N ALA A 886 -8.29 -35.91 34.07
CA ALA A 886 -7.01 -35.68 33.37
C ALA A 886 -5.78 -36.02 34.25
N SER A 887 -5.85 -35.73 35.57
CA SER A 887 -4.79 -36.10 36.51
C SER A 887 -4.73 -37.62 36.77
N GLU A 888 -5.86 -38.32 36.84
CA GLU A 888 -5.95 -39.78 36.97
C GLU A 888 -5.45 -40.48 35.71
N ASP A 889 -5.79 -40.01 34.52
CA ASP A 889 -5.23 -40.50 33.25
C ASP A 889 -3.70 -40.30 33.20
N LYS A 890 -3.22 -39.16 33.67
CA LYS A 890 -1.79 -38.88 33.75
C LYS A 890 -1.08 -39.85 34.71
N ILE A 891 -1.66 -40.11 35.87
CA ILE A 891 -1.13 -41.09 36.85
C ILE A 891 -1.07 -42.49 36.22
N THR A 892 -2.12 -42.91 35.50
CA THR A 892 -2.19 -44.20 34.83
C THR A 892 -1.06 -44.32 33.79
N ASN A 893 -0.86 -43.29 32.95
CA ASN A 893 0.18 -43.26 31.93
C ASN A 893 1.60 -43.27 32.55
N ILE A 894 1.82 -42.54 33.67
CA ILE A 894 3.11 -42.55 34.38
C ILE A 894 3.38 -43.92 34.97
N ASN A 895 2.37 -44.56 35.58
CA ASN A 895 2.53 -45.91 36.15
C ASN A 895 2.84 -46.95 35.06
N GLN A 896 2.17 -46.89 33.92
CA GLN A 896 2.50 -47.74 32.77
C GLN A 896 3.95 -47.52 32.32
N SER A 897 4.43 -46.26 32.27
CA SER A 897 5.81 -45.91 31.92
C SER A 897 6.83 -46.46 32.95
N ILE A 898 6.52 -46.36 34.25
CA ILE A 898 7.33 -46.94 35.32
C ILE A 898 7.39 -48.47 35.19
N GLN A 899 6.26 -49.08 34.88
CA GLN A 899 6.15 -50.54 34.71
C GLN A 899 6.91 -51.04 33.46
N ALA A 900 6.93 -50.26 32.40
CA ALA A 900 7.69 -50.52 31.16
C ALA A 900 9.22 -50.38 31.38
N LEU A 901 9.65 -49.63 32.38
CA LEU A 901 11.05 -49.42 32.76
C LEU A 901 11.52 -50.39 33.89
N GLY A 902 10.63 -50.99 34.64
CA GLY A 902 10.91 -51.95 35.71
C GLY A 902 11.19 -53.31 35.22
#